data_eb86f98e1ad8ab439e09a9b317d34cac
#
_entry.id   eb86f98e1ad8ab439e09a9b317d34cac
#
_cell.length_a   1.000
_cell.length_b   1.000
_cell.length_c   1.000
_cell.angle_alpha   90.00
_cell.angle_beta   90.00
_cell.angle_gamma   90.00
#
_symmetry.space_group_name_H-M   'P 1'
#
loop_
_entity.id
_entity.type
_entity.pdbx_description
1 polymer ?
#
loop_
_entity_poly.entity_id
_entity_poly.type
_entity_poly.pdbx_seq_one_letter_code
_entity_poly.pdbx_strand_id
1 'polypeptide(L)'
;MDKCFEAVELKAFSDLHSKGFIFRGSLPVYWSTCTRSAIAESELEYNLEHKSCSIYLKVILTKYNDHLRKYVSKDSNLYAIIWTTNPWTIFSNEAVAYDLNATYVLLQCQASREVYLVSKHFSDHLISLLPKARLHKVGELIGNDLYGCFYYHPTRASCEVPFLPSSHVCESVGTGLVHIAPCHGKEDFELAKKYDLPLNLFVDESGCFTQEIGSELAGLSVLDEGNASVMKLLEPITIHKEVISHSYPYDWRTQKPVVIRLSNQWFVDTEKISHFALEEYKKVSVIPASHKHSMLPFISQRPNWCISRQRAWGVPIPVLFRRSDNSPIVDYNLIDHISNRVASEGSDFWFTETCDQLIPEIFWEKWSLASHDVYKSTEVFDVWFDSGLSWLCVINSSNYSRLPCSNLVADTYLEGHDQFRGWFSASLLLSIALTGCAPFKNLVIHGFVADSCGRKMSKSLGNGITPKEIISSQNGCVDIMRRWACFSGLDTICHLGSKEINQNAASYKSLRNSLRFMTGNLYDFCPVTQLNYNAKTNYSLSKLILDMANHVSEDNCNSLTALDKAVLYSLSTIISNSLNTYYPQSRYNTILAEIDQFLSYLSSVYITSVKDRLYFNSPDDSSRRNTQTVFWLTVECLKALLAPILPYLMEEVESVTWNLLSSQLNDFNQSTTLLERYSSLSLHDYCSVDKSKPCSDWTLCLSAMNRWDKFKHYSNYVNTASSLFRSLTNSLPKGDEHVPSTNPLSSANVHITIPTKSQEVYHMLKALHPLESCVSVSSDLCHILRASSMSWSCGSYEYKVTDTVGYYNFNLNDMQVSVTFPLGNQTIRCQRCNRYTNNNFKDTLCPRCIQVLDGSLSAKH
;
A
#
# COMPACT_ATOMS: atom_id res chain seq x y z
N MET A 1 -17.33 9.45 20.03
CA MET A 1 -16.46 8.26 20.18
C MET A 1 -17.28 7.13 20.79
N ASP A 2 -16.87 5.88 20.67
CA ASP A 2 -17.55 4.75 21.29
C ASP A 2 -17.13 4.65 22.77
N LYS A 3 -18.10 4.59 23.68
CA LYS A 3 -17.87 4.58 25.14
C LYS A 3 -17.05 3.37 25.59
N CYS A 4 -17.25 2.22 24.95
CA CYS A 4 -16.48 1.02 25.26
C CYS A 4 -15.03 1.15 24.82
N PHE A 5 -14.79 1.85 23.71
CA PHE A 5 -13.44 2.16 23.24
C PHE A 5 -12.70 3.04 24.25
N GLU A 6 -13.32 4.16 24.67
CA GLU A 6 -12.76 5.08 25.67
C GLU A 6 -12.41 4.33 26.98
N ALA A 7 -13.31 3.45 27.44
CA ALA A 7 -13.09 2.67 28.64
C ALA A 7 -11.89 1.70 28.54
N VAL A 8 -11.75 1.04 27.39
CA VAL A 8 -10.61 0.13 27.14
C VAL A 8 -9.30 0.91 27.11
N GLU A 9 -9.31 2.11 26.57
CA GLU A 9 -8.15 3.00 26.52
C GLU A 9 -7.65 3.41 27.90
N LEU A 10 -8.59 3.80 28.80
CA LEU A 10 -8.25 4.14 30.19
C LEU A 10 -7.64 2.93 30.94
N LYS A 11 -8.17 1.73 30.72
CA LYS A 11 -7.60 0.48 31.28
C LYS A 11 -6.21 0.20 30.74
N ALA A 12 -6.00 0.38 29.42
CA ALA A 12 -4.71 0.21 28.79
C ALA A 12 -3.65 1.19 29.35
N PHE A 13 -4.03 2.46 29.59
CA PHE A 13 -3.16 3.42 30.24
C PHE A 13 -2.76 2.94 31.67
N SER A 14 -3.76 2.49 32.45
CA SER A 14 -3.52 1.95 33.80
C SER A 14 -2.55 0.78 33.79
N ASP A 15 -2.76 -0.19 32.89
CA ASP A 15 -1.91 -1.38 32.74
C ASP A 15 -0.48 -1.02 32.32
N LEU A 16 -0.34 -0.13 31.35
CA LEU A 16 0.98 0.32 30.86
C LEU A 16 1.74 1.08 31.96
N HIS A 17 1.06 1.92 32.72
CA HIS A 17 1.66 2.64 33.84
C HIS A 17 2.09 1.67 34.96
N SER A 18 1.24 0.69 35.32
CA SER A 18 1.55 -0.31 36.34
C SER A 18 2.76 -1.17 35.98
N LYS A 19 2.97 -1.44 34.67
CA LYS A 19 4.13 -2.16 34.15
C LYS A 19 5.38 -1.28 33.99
N GLY A 20 5.29 0.02 34.28
CA GLY A 20 6.39 0.98 34.18
C GLY A 20 6.79 1.35 32.76
N PHE A 21 5.88 1.19 31.79
CA PHE A 21 6.05 1.65 30.41
C PHE A 21 5.51 3.08 30.19
N ILE A 22 4.67 3.60 31.08
CA ILE A 22 4.26 5.00 31.08
C ILE A 22 4.80 5.69 32.32
N PHE A 23 5.30 6.90 32.15
CA PHE A 23 5.79 7.75 33.22
C PHE A 23 5.45 9.22 32.96
N ARG A 24 5.40 10.03 34.04
CA ARG A 24 5.35 11.48 33.94
C ARG A 24 6.73 12.07 34.18
N GLY A 25 7.16 12.97 33.31
CA GLY A 25 8.47 13.57 33.43
C GLY A 25 8.58 14.88 32.67
N SER A 26 9.64 15.63 32.97
CA SER A 26 9.99 16.88 32.29
C SER A 26 11.01 16.58 31.21
N LEU A 27 10.59 16.64 29.95
CA LEU A 27 11.45 16.39 28.78
C LEU A 27 11.24 17.49 27.73
N PRO A 28 12.25 17.76 26.88
CA PRO A 28 12.07 18.64 25.71
C PRO A 28 11.11 18.03 24.71
N VAL A 29 10.03 18.75 24.42
CA VAL A 29 9.01 18.34 23.46
C VAL A 29 8.83 19.41 22.38
N TYR A 30 8.40 19.00 21.19
CA TYR A 30 7.88 19.96 20.23
C TYR A 30 6.60 20.60 20.77
N TRP A 31 6.53 21.92 20.66
CA TRP A 31 5.48 22.71 21.25
C TRP A 31 4.90 23.70 20.26
N SER A 32 3.61 23.64 20.02
CA SER A 32 2.87 24.65 19.26
C SER A 32 2.51 25.81 20.16
N THR A 33 3.14 26.94 19.95
CA THR A 33 2.87 28.18 20.71
C THR A 33 1.48 28.73 20.45
N CYS A 34 0.91 28.47 19.25
CA CYS A 34 -0.43 28.87 18.87
C CYS A 34 -1.52 28.10 19.60
N THR A 35 -1.35 26.78 19.73
CA THR A 35 -2.34 25.89 20.38
C THR A 35 -1.99 25.63 21.84
N ARG A 36 -0.82 26.08 22.30
CA ARG A 36 -0.27 25.84 23.64
C ARG A 36 -0.32 24.37 24.03
N SER A 37 0.12 23.51 23.10
CA SER A 37 0.09 22.06 23.27
C SER A 37 1.34 21.38 22.76
N ALA A 38 1.68 20.28 23.41
CA ALA A 38 2.69 19.36 22.92
C ALA A 38 2.29 18.77 21.56
N ILE A 39 3.26 18.56 20.68
CA ILE A 39 3.10 18.02 19.32
C ILE A 39 3.98 16.77 19.19
N ALA A 40 3.42 15.68 18.65
CA ALA A 40 4.20 14.50 18.31
C ALA A 40 4.97 14.69 16.98
N GLU A 41 6.01 13.91 16.78
CA GLU A 41 6.78 13.95 15.50
C GLU A 41 5.92 13.62 14.27
N SER A 42 4.89 12.77 14.43
CA SER A 42 3.94 12.45 13.38
C SER A 42 2.99 13.59 13.00
N GLU A 43 2.93 14.62 13.83
CA GLU A 43 2.11 15.83 13.62
C GLU A 43 2.95 17.01 13.06
N LEU A 44 4.24 16.79 12.77
CA LEU A 44 5.12 17.81 12.20
C LEU A 44 5.13 17.76 10.68
N GLU A 45 5.06 18.93 10.07
CA GLU A 45 5.40 19.15 8.65
C GLU A 45 6.69 19.97 8.57
N TYR A 46 7.59 19.62 7.64
CA TYR A 46 8.85 20.31 7.49
C TYR A 46 8.77 21.29 6.31
N ASN A 47 8.87 22.59 6.62
CA ASN A 47 9.03 23.63 5.61
C ASN A 47 10.50 23.72 5.21
N LEU A 48 10.82 23.31 3.99
CA LEU A 48 12.20 23.29 3.46
C LEU A 48 12.74 24.68 3.13
N GLU A 49 11.89 25.69 3.03
CA GLU A 49 12.22 27.07 2.67
C GLU A 49 12.07 28.04 3.85
N HIS A 50 12.07 27.52 5.08
CA HIS A 50 12.00 28.39 6.25
C HIS A 50 13.22 29.30 6.35
N LYS A 51 12.98 30.58 6.55
CA LYS A 51 14.05 31.61 6.67
C LYS A 51 14.30 31.96 8.13
N SER A 52 15.50 31.69 8.61
CA SER A 52 15.96 32.08 9.94
C SER A 52 17.12 33.06 9.83
N CYS A 53 17.15 34.00 10.77
CA CYS A 53 18.35 34.83 10.96
C CYS A 53 19.34 34.06 11.83
N SER A 54 20.43 33.62 11.25
CA SER A 54 21.54 32.99 12.01
C SER A 54 22.57 34.00 12.44
N ILE A 55 23.17 33.75 13.62
CA ILE A 55 24.19 34.62 14.18
C ILE A 55 25.41 33.83 14.60
N TYR A 56 26.56 34.44 14.41
CA TYR A 56 27.84 33.97 14.91
C TYR A 56 28.28 34.84 16.10
N LEU A 57 28.46 34.23 17.26
CA LEU A 57 28.78 34.92 18.52
C LEU A 57 30.18 34.56 18.97
N LYS A 58 30.92 35.54 19.47
CA LYS A 58 32.19 35.32 20.14
C LYS A 58 32.00 35.30 21.66
N VAL A 59 32.36 34.16 22.31
CA VAL A 59 32.31 33.99 23.76
C VAL A 59 33.72 33.89 24.32
N ILE A 60 34.01 34.68 25.37
CA ILE A 60 35.36 34.79 25.91
C ILE A 60 35.67 33.61 26.82
N LEU A 61 36.79 32.91 26.58
CA LEU A 61 37.31 31.86 27.46
C LEU A 61 37.94 32.48 28.72
N THR A 62 37.56 31.96 29.87
CA THR A 62 38.04 32.39 31.20
C THR A 62 39.11 31.48 31.75
N LYS A 63 38.93 30.17 31.54
CA LYS A 63 39.84 29.12 31.96
C LYS A 63 40.18 28.23 30.77
N TYR A 64 41.46 28.03 30.55
CA TYR A 64 41.98 27.15 29.51
C TYR A 64 43.41 26.65 29.92
N ASN A 65 43.79 25.50 29.36
CA ASN A 65 45.04 24.83 29.72
C ASN A 65 46.30 25.52 29.14
N ASP A 66 47.47 25.06 29.58
CA ASP A 66 48.75 25.63 29.15
C ASP A 66 49.07 25.40 27.67
N HIS A 67 48.43 24.40 27.04
CA HIS A 67 48.58 24.16 25.60
C HIS A 67 47.95 25.29 24.78
N LEU A 68 46.77 25.75 25.15
CA LEU A 68 46.09 26.89 24.54
C LEU A 68 46.80 28.20 24.84
N ARG A 69 47.38 28.36 26.06
CA ARG A 69 48.13 29.58 26.48
C ARG A 69 49.34 29.90 25.60
N LYS A 70 49.94 28.89 24.95
CA LYS A 70 51.09 29.09 24.04
C LYS A 70 50.74 29.95 22.82
N TYR A 71 49.48 29.94 22.41
CA TYR A 71 49.00 30.62 21.22
C TYR A 71 48.33 31.98 21.52
N VAL A 72 48.14 32.31 22.82
CA VAL A 72 47.44 33.52 23.26
C VAL A 72 48.48 34.43 23.94
N SER A 73 48.77 35.58 23.37
CA SER A 73 49.65 36.54 23.99
C SER A 73 49.01 37.15 25.24
N LYS A 74 49.86 37.73 26.16
CA LYS A 74 49.39 38.35 27.42
C LYS A 74 48.36 39.49 27.20
N ASP A 75 48.39 40.13 26.04
CA ASP A 75 47.51 41.24 25.67
C ASP A 75 46.38 40.85 24.73
N SER A 76 46.16 39.53 24.54
CA SER A 76 45.09 38.98 23.63
C SER A 76 44.07 38.22 24.43
N ASN A 77 42.79 38.33 24.02
CA ASN A 77 41.70 37.51 24.53
C ASN A 77 41.42 36.35 23.60
N LEU A 78 41.12 35.16 24.18
CA LEU A 78 40.68 33.97 23.44
C LEU A 78 39.18 33.87 23.46
N TYR A 79 38.60 33.75 22.28
CA TYR A 79 37.15 33.59 22.07
C TYR A 79 36.86 32.30 21.34
N ALA A 80 35.81 31.62 21.73
CA ALA A 80 35.17 30.58 20.92
C ALA A 80 34.06 31.20 20.07
N ILE A 81 33.96 30.76 18.82
CA ILE A 81 32.88 31.21 17.95
C ILE A 81 31.79 30.13 17.91
N ILE A 82 30.62 30.50 18.40
CA ILE A 82 29.43 29.64 18.36
C ILE A 82 28.44 30.17 17.33
N TRP A 83 27.65 29.29 16.78
CA TRP A 83 26.65 29.59 15.74
C TRP A 83 25.27 29.07 16.15
N THR A 84 24.24 29.86 15.91
CA THR A 84 22.85 29.45 16.15
C THR A 84 21.87 30.04 15.15
N THR A 85 20.87 29.26 14.76
CA THR A 85 19.70 29.72 14.00
C THR A 85 18.56 30.20 14.89
N ASN A 86 18.67 29.95 16.20
CA ASN A 86 17.67 30.29 17.22
C ASN A 86 18.31 31.23 18.29
N PRO A 87 18.60 32.50 18.00
CA PRO A 87 19.25 33.44 18.93
C PRO A 87 18.58 33.52 20.29
N TRP A 88 17.26 33.37 20.35
CA TRP A 88 16.45 33.40 21.57
C TRP A 88 16.84 32.34 22.62
N THR A 89 17.45 31.20 22.20
CA THR A 89 17.87 30.11 23.10
C THR A 89 19.15 30.45 23.89
N ILE A 90 19.88 31.52 23.54
CA ILE A 90 21.17 31.91 24.17
C ILE A 90 21.01 32.18 25.67
N PHE A 91 19.87 32.66 26.12
CA PHE A 91 19.61 32.85 27.56
C PHE A 91 19.60 31.54 28.35
N SER A 92 19.22 30.43 27.72
CA SER A 92 19.23 29.08 28.31
C SER A 92 20.56 28.34 28.00
N ASN A 93 21.62 29.02 27.57
CA ASN A 93 22.91 28.42 27.35
C ASN A 93 23.53 27.93 28.66
N GLU A 94 23.97 26.65 28.72
CA GLU A 94 24.60 26.06 29.92
C GLU A 94 25.97 25.41 29.63
N ALA A 95 26.33 25.27 28.35
CA ALA A 95 27.64 24.76 27.94
C ALA A 95 27.93 25.11 26.47
N VAL A 96 29.14 24.87 26.03
CA VAL A 96 29.53 24.71 24.63
C VAL A 96 30.01 23.27 24.43
N ALA A 97 29.38 22.54 23.52
CA ALA A 97 29.81 21.19 23.18
C ALA A 97 30.87 21.20 22.06
N TYR A 98 31.76 20.20 22.11
CA TYR A 98 32.81 19.98 21.12
C TYR A 98 33.02 18.46 20.87
N ASP A 99 33.58 18.11 19.73
CA ASP A 99 34.01 16.74 19.44
C ASP A 99 35.45 16.50 19.91
N LEU A 100 35.68 15.46 20.70
CA LEU A 100 37.01 15.09 21.24
C LEU A 100 38.06 14.82 20.16
N ASN A 101 37.63 14.29 19.00
CA ASN A 101 38.51 13.87 17.91
C ASN A 101 38.64 14.91 16.80
N ALA A 102 37.79 15.94 16.79
CA ALA A 102 37.80 16.97 15.78
C ALA A 102 39.05 17.87 15.92
N THR A 103 39.50 18.44 14.82
CA THR A 103 40.60 19.39 14.78
C THR A 103 40.06 20.81 14.83
N TYR A 104 40.54 21.59 15.77
CA TYR A 104 40.23 23.01 15.96
C TYR A 104 41.41 23.88 15.59
N VAL A 105 41.12 25.09 15.14
CA VAL A 105 42.11 26.07 14.70
C VAL A 105 41.95 27.37 15.49
N LEU A 106 43.07 27.96 15.85
CA LEU A 106 43.15 29.28 16.43
C LEU A 106 43.49 30.29 15.34
N LEU A 107 42.62 31.28 15.14
CA LEU A 107 42.75 32.36 14.17
C LEU A 107 42.94 33.70 14.90
N GLN A 108 44.07 34.35 14.68
CA GLN A 108 44.33 35.67 15.26
C GLN A 108 43.83 36.77 14.33
N CYS A 109 43.08 37.71 14.90
CA CYS A 109 42.64 38.92 14.24
C CYS A 109 43.75 39.97 14.33
N GLN A 110 44.22 40.43 13.18
CA GLN A 110 45.29 41.48 13.14
C GLN A 110 44.79 42.84 13.63
N ALA A 111 43.47 43.12 13.46
CA ALA A 111 42.90 44.42 13.81
C ALA A 111 42.70 44.63 15.32
N SER A 112 42.22 43.56 16.03
CA SER A 112 41.85 43.61 17.46
C SER A 112 42.78 42.79 18.37
N ARG A 113 43.72 42.04 17.83
CA ARG A 113 44.55 41.03 18.52
C ARG A 113 43.75 39.91 19.23
N GLU A 114 42.47 39.79 18.96
CA GLU A 114 41.65 38.71 19.47
C GLU A 114 42.02 37.41 18.78
N VAL A 115 41.91 36.29 19.50
CA VAL A 115 42.11 34.93 18.94
C VAL A 115 40.79 34.19 18.94
N TYR A 116 40.44 33.61 17.81
CA TYR A 116 39.17 32.88 17.60
C TYR A 116 39.41 31.39 17.47
N LEU A 117 38.71 30.64 18.27
CA LEU A 117 38.67 29.17 18.24
C LEU A 117 37.49 28.71 17.42
N VAL A 118 37.74 27.90 16.35
CA VAL A 118 36.74 27.27 15.48
C VAL A 118 37.24 25.92 14.98
N SER A 119 36.35 25.09 14.42
CA SER A 119 36.81 23.87 13.74
C SER A 119 37.69 24.20 12.53
N LYS A 120 38.59 23.30 12.22
CA LYS A 120 39.45 23.41 11.03
C LYS A 120 38.60 23.53 9.74
N HIS A 121 37.50 22.82 9.67
CA HIS A 121 36.59 22.82 8.51
C HIS A 121 35.96 24.20 8.28
N PHE A 122 35.66 24.93 9.34
CA PHE A 122 35.02 26.25 9.28
C PHE A 122 36.02 27.38 9.13
N SER A 123 37.35 27.18 9.35
CA SER A 123 38.36 28.23 9.41
C SER A 123 38.40 29.11 8.14
N ASP A 124 38.42 28.51 6.96
CA ASP A 124 38.50 29.26 5.69
C ASP A 124 37.22 30.03 5.42
N HIS A 125 36.07 29.46 5.82
CA HIS A 125 34.79 30.17 5.72
C HIS A 125 34.76 31.39 6.64
N LEU A 126 35.22 31.29 7.87
CA LEU A 126 35.29 32.41 8.80
C LEU A 126 36.22 33.53 8.28
N ILE A 127 37.35 33.16 7.66
CA ILE A 127 38.25 34.13 7.02
C ILE A 127 37.52 34.87 5.90
N SER A 128 36.70 34.18 5.11
CA SER A 128 35.90 34.76 4.02
C SER A 128 34.79 35.68 4.53
N LEU A 129 34.18 35.35 5.67
CA LEU A 129 33.11 36.14 6.30
C LEU A 129 33.62 37.43 6.90
N LEU A 130 34.90 37.45 7.36
CA LEU A 130 35.50 38.60 8.05
C LEU A 130 36.76 39.16 7.35
N PRO A 131 36.69 39.61 6.08
CA PRO A 131 37.86 40.01 5.30
C PRO A 131 38.57 41.20 5.89
N LYS A 132 37.86 42.08 6.61
CA LYS A 132 38.44 43.25 7.28
C LYS A 132 39.25 42.90 8.53
N ALA A 133 38.97 41.77 9.15
CA ALA A 133 39.68 41.32 10.36
C ALA A 133 41.08 40.77 10.07
N ARG A 134 41.37 40.43 8.80
CA ARG A 134 42.67 39.85 8.36
C ARG A 134 43.11 38.70 9.27
N LEU A 135 42.22 37.68 9.37
CA LEU A 135 42.46 36.51 10.20
C LEU A 135 43.62 35.67 9.65
N HIS A 136 44.50 35.20 10.51
CA HIS A 136 45.56 34.24 10.16
C HIS A 136 45.67 33.16 11.22
N LYS A 137 46.02 31.97 10.81
CA LYS A 137 46.19 30.81 11.68
C LYS A 137 47.42 30.95 12.55
N VAL A 138 47.23 30.81 13.87
CA VAL A 138 48.33 30.86 14.86
C VAL A 138 48.54 29.51 15.56
N GLY A 139 47.53 28.62 15.53
CA GLY A 139 47.66 27.32 16.14
C GLY A 139 46.59 26.32 15.64
N GLU A 140 46.85 25.06 15.92
CA GLU A 140 45.97 23.94 15.67
C GLU A 140 45.99 23.03 16.89
N LEU A 141 44.86 22.47 17.28
CA LEU A 141 44.66 21.60 18.44
C LEU A 141 43.61 20.55 18.17
N ILE A 142 43.61 19.50 18.97
CA ILE A 142 42.59 18.44 18.92
C ILE A 142 41.54 18.76 19.99
N GLY A 143 40.27 18.34 19.77
CA GLY A 143 39.20 18.63 20.72
C GLY A 143 39.50 18.22 22.17
N ASN A 144 40.28 17.15 22.39
CA ASN A 144 40.72 16.77 23.74
C ASN A 144 41.47 17.89 24.49
N ASP A 145 42.10 18.80 23.81
CA ASP A 145 42.80 19.97 24.41
C ASP A 145 41.82 21.01 24.98
N LEU A 146 40.53 20.92 24.66
CA LEU A 146 39.47 21.78 25.19
C LEU A 146 38.90 21.28 26.53
N TYR A 147 39.36 20.13 27.01
CA TYR A 147 38.91 19.59 28.28
C TYR A 147 39.29 20.57 29.43
N GLY A 148 38.30 20.85 30.30
CA GLY A 148 38.45 21.74 31.44
C GLY A 148 38.46 23.21 31.09
N CYS A 149 38.15 23.61 29.85
CA CYS A 149 37.93 25.00 29.46
C CYS A 149 36.59 25.52 29.96
N PHE A 150 36.56 26.80 30.30
CA PHE A 150 35.35 27.55 30.68
C PHE A 150 35.30 28.86 29.93
N TYR A 151 34.10 29.41 29.80
CA TYR A 151 33.87 30.72 29.17
C TYR A 151 32.79 31.51 29.94
N TYR A 152 32.76 32.84 29.75
CA TYR A 152 31.66 33.64 30.32
C TYR A 152 30.39 33.47 29.51
N HIS A 153 29.27 33.26 30.24
CA HIS A 153 27.95 33.16 29.64
C HIS A 153 27.62 34.44 28.85
N PRO A 154 27.06 34.35 27.65
CA PRO A 154 26.83 35.49 26.76
C PRO A 154 25.94 36.60 27.33
N THR A 155 25.00 36.26 28.22
CA THR A 155 23.99 37.20 28.76
C THR A 155 23.95 37.26 30.29
N ARG A 156 24.56 36.28 31.01
CA ARG A 156 24.64 36.28 32.48
C ARG A 156 26.02 36.73 32.93
N ALA A 157 26.11 37.99 33.40
CA ALA A 157 27.39 38.56 33.79
C ALA A 157 28.09 37.71 34.86
N SER A 158 29.41 37.51 34.69
CA SER A 158 30.27 36.75 35.60
C SER A 158 29.92 35.28 35.84
N CYS A 159 28.99 34.69 35.05
CA CYS A 159 28.68 33.28 35.10
C CYS A 159 29.65 32.52 34.17
N GLU A 160 30.46 31.64 34.76
CA GLU A 160 31.33 30.73 33.99
C GLU A 160 30.60 29.44 33.69
N VAL A 161 30.62 29.02 32.42
CA VAL A 161 30.00 27.78 31.92
C VAL A 161 31.03 26.93 31.18
N PRO A 162 30.91 25.57 31.23
CA PRO A 162 31.95 24.66 30.76
C PRO A 162 31.91 24.41 29.25
N PHE A 163 33.08 23.98 28.72
CA PHE A 163 33.16 23.21 27.48
C PHE A 163 33.02 21.74 27.80
N LEU A 164 32.13 21.02 27.04
CA LEU A 164 31.84 19.63 27.29
C LEU A 164 32.01 18.79 26.02
N PRO A 165 32.63 17.60 26.11
CA PRO A 165 32.75 16.73 24.98
C PRO A 165 31.42 16.05 24.67
N SER A 166 31.05 15.98 23.38
CA SER A 166 29.87 15.31 22.94
C SER A 166 29.97 14.75 21.53
N SER A 167 29.43 13.56 21.33
CA SER A 167 29.44 12.83 20.04
C SER A 167 28.43 13.37 19.03
N HIS A 168 27.48 14.21 19.45
CA HIS A 168 26.52 14.80 18.50
C HIS A 168 27.09 16.00 17.73
N VAL A 169 28.24 16.54 18.16
CA VAL A 169 28.91 17.64 17.46
C VAL A 169 29.50 17.13 16.14
N CYS A 170 29.09 17.75 15.03
CA CYS A 170 29.64 17.47 13.71
C CYS A 170 30.61 18.55 13.29
N GLU A 171 31.86 18.19 12.97
CA GLU A 171 32.94 19.11 12.58
C GLU A 171 32.60 19.94 11.32
N SER A 172 31.76 19.36 10.43
CA SER A 172 31.39 19.99 9.16
C SER A 172 30.17 20.94 9.24
N VAL A 173 29.51 21.03 10.41
CA VAL A 173 28.34 21.89 10.60
C VAL A 173 28.64 23.07 11.48
N GLY A 174 28.28 24.27 11.01
CA GLY A 174 28.52 25.52 11.74
C GLY A 174 30.00 25.75 12.07
N THR A 175 30.27 26.19 13.28
CA THR A 175 31.63 26.48 13.75
C THR A 175 32.38 25.28 14.32
N GLY A 176 31.74 24.09 14.38
CA GLY A 176 32.26 22.92 15.11
C GLY A 176 32.19 23.04 16.64
N LEU A 177 31.60 24.09 17.13
CA LEU A 177 31.33 24.35 18.55
C LEU A 177 29.84 24.63 18.71
N VAL A 178 29.14 23.77 19.45
CA VAL A 178 27.67 23.83 19.56
C VAL A 178 27.28 24.46 20.90
N HIS A 179 26.47 25.50 20.85
CA HIS A 179 25.81 26.08 22.00
C HIS A 179 24.75 25.09 22.54
N ILE A 180 24.81 24.81 23.83
CA ILE A 180 23.94 23.86 24.53
C ILE A 180 22.86 24.60 25.32
N ALA A 181 21.60 24.41 24.96
CA ALA A 181 20.43 24.92 25.66
C ALA A 181 19.51 23.74 26.05
N PRO A 182 19.68 23.14 27.24
CA PRO A 182 19.03 21.90 27.65
C PRO A 182 17.51 21.90 27.57
N CYS A 183 16.90 23.06 27.79
CA CYS A 183 15.43 23.19 27.72
C CYS A 183 14.88 23.29 26.29
N HIS A 184 15.74 23.41 25.26
CA HIS A 184 15.36 23.73 23.88
C HIS A 184 15.97 22.77 22.83
N GLY A 185 16.69 21.72 23.26
CA GLY A 185 17.26 20.69 22.42
C GLY A 185 17.22 19.33 23.09
N LYS A 186 16.90 18.26 22.34
CA LYS A 186 16.86 16.89 22.89
C LYS A 186 18.28 16.40 23.23
N GLU A 187 19.21 16.56 22.32
CA GLU A 187 20.62 16.21 22.49
C GLU A 187 21.26 17.03 23.59
N ASP A 188 20.89 18.31 23.69
CA ASP A 188 21.33 19.22 24.74
C ASP A 188 20.86 18.76 26.13
N PHE A 189 19.62 18.30 26.20
CA PHE A 189 19.05 17.77 27.44
C PHE A 189 19.74 16.48 27.89
N GLU A 190 20.04 15.55 26.99
CA GLU A 190 20.79 14.32 27.32
C GLU A 190 22.22 14.68 27.80
N LEU A 191 22.85 15.66 27.16
CA LEU A 191 24.15 16.14 27.63
C LEU A 191 24.06 16.78 29.02
N ALA A 192 23.02 17.57 29.26
CA ALA A 192 22.77 18.18 30.55
C ALA A 192 22.54 17.14 31.65
N LYS A 193 21.78 16.10 31.37
CA LYS A 193 21.56 14.98 32.28
C LYS A 193 22.85 14.23 32.61
N LYS A 194 23.74 14.09 31.63
CA LYS A 194 25.03 13.39 31.80
C LYS A 194 25.99 14.18 32.70
N TYR A 195 25.96 15.50 32.61
CA TYR A 195 26.89 16.38 33.32
C TYR A 195 26.26 17.23 34.44
N ASP A 196 24.99 16.92 34.79
CA ASP A 196 24.19 17.59 35.83
C ASP A 196 24.14 19.12 35.64
N LEU A 197 23.85 19.58 34.40
CA LEU A 197 23.70 20.97 34.08
C LEU A 197 22.34 21.53 34.53
N PRO A 198 22.23 22.83 34.85
CA PRO A 198 20.96 23.44 35.17
C PRO A 198 19.94 23.41 34.02
N LEU A 199 18.67 23.31 34.35
CA LEU A 199 17.55 23.32 33.37
C LEU A 199 16.80 24.65 33.49
N ASN A 200 17.39 25.73 32.94
CA ASN A 200 16.83 27.07 32.98
C ASN A 200 15.86 27.31 31.82
N LEU A 201 14.57 27.32 32.12
CA LEU A 201 13.49 27.51 31.15
C LEU A 201 12.93 28.93 31.21
N PHE A 202 13.21 29.73 30.18
CA PHE A 202 12.78 31.13 30.09
C PHE A 202 11.66 31.37 29.09
N VAL A 203 11.05 30.31 28.57
CA VAL A 203 9.95 30.40 27.57
C VAL A 203 8.72 29.75 28.12
N ASP A 204 7.60 30.47 28.16
CA ASP A 204 6.30 29.98 28.63
C ASP A 204 5.55 29.14 27.58
N GLU A 205 4.35 28.71 27.89
CA GLU A 205 3.48 27.89 27.02
C GLU A 205 2.96 28.66 25.80
N SER A 206 2.95 30.00 25.86
CA SER A 206 2.56 30.86 24.74
C SER A 206 3.73 31.11 23.77
N GLY A 207 4.93 30.61 24.09
CA GLY A 207 6.14 30.88 23.35
C GLY A 207 6.67 32.30 23.59
N CYS A 208 6.39 32.88 24.74
CA CYS A 208 6.87 34.19 25.16
C CYS A 208 7.91 34.03 26.26
N PHE A 209 8.82 34.99 26.35
CA PHE A 209 9.77 35.06 27.46
C PHE A 209 9.09 35.28 28.82
N THR A 210 9.54 34.52 29.83
CA THR A 210 9.07 34.67 31.22
C THR A 210 9.63 35.94 31.91
N GLN A 211 9.06 36.32 33.05
CA GLN A 211 9.52 37.47 33.85
C GLN A 211 10.97 37.31 34.36
N GLU A 212 11.46 36.10 34.50
CA GLU A 212 12.80 35.78 35.00
C GLU A 212 13.93 36.26 34.10
N ILE A 213 13.64 36.51 32.81
CA ILE A 213 14.64 36.96 31.83
C ILE A 213 14.93 38.48 31.92
N GLY A 214 14.05 39.22 32.65
CA GLY A 214 14.11 40.67 32.79
C GLY A 214 12.98 41.40 32.05
N SER A 215 12.63 42.59 32.54
CA SER A 215 11.46 43.35 32.06
C SER A 215 11.52 43.79 30.58
N GLU A 216 12.71 43.85 29.97
CA GLU A 216 12.86 44.26 28.56
C GLU A 216 12.42 43.20 27.57
N LEU A 217 12.47 41.93 27.95
CA LEU A 217 12.16 40.80 27.08
C LEU A 217 10.89 40.08 27.51
N ALA A 218 10.50 40.19 28.79
CA ALA A 218 9.34 39.50 29.35
C ALA A 218 8.07 39.75 28.51
N GLY A 219 7.35 38.67 28.17
CA GLY A 219 6.13 38.71 27.38
C GLY A 219 6.32 38.83 25.85
N LEU A 220 7.54 39.04 25.35
CA LEU A 220 7.79 39.08 23.91
C LEU A 220 7.84 37.64 23.31
N SER A 221 7.26 37.44 22.12
CA SER A 221 7.30 36.19 21.39
C SER A 221 8.72 35.84 20.97
N VAL A 222 9.17 34.60 21.29
CA VAL A 222 10.52 34.12 20.92
C VAL A 222 10.72 33.91 19.44
N LEU A 223 9.64 33.71 18.66
CA LEU A 223 9.72 33.52 17.20
C LEU A 223 9.72 34.84 16.41
N ASP A 224 9.30 35.95 17.04
CA ASP A 224 9.11 37.26 16.39
C ASP A 224 9.90 38.37 17.09
N GLU A 225 9.21 39.24 17.83
CA GLU A 225 9.79 40.44 18.45
C GLU A 225 10.87 40.14 19.50
N GLY A 226 10.67 39.02 20.24
CA GLY A 226 11.62 38.57 21.26
C GLY A 226 12.97 38.19 20.63
N ASN A 227 12.94 37.44 19.51
CA ASN A 227 14.15 37.07 18.79
C ASN A 227 14.91 38.30 18.25
N ALA A 228 14.18 39.27 17.69
CA ALA A 228 14.76 40.51 17.21
C ALA A 228 15.40 41.34 18.36
N SER A 229 14.75 41.39 19.52
CA SER A 229 15.26 42.05 20.70
C SER A 229 16.53 41.39 21.26
N VAL A 230 16.54 40.04 21.29
CA VAL A 230 17.73 39.28 21.69
C VAL A 230 18.90 39.54 20.76
N MET A 231 18.68 39.53 19.45
CA MET A 231 19.74 39.83 18.47
C MET A 231 20.31 41.23 18.64
N LYS A 232 19.50 42.19 19.06
CA LYS A 232 19.98 43.54 19.37
C LYS A 232 20.83 43.55 20.64
N LEU A 233 20.44 42.82 21.68
CA LEU A 233 21.24 42.71 22.94
C LEU A 233 22.56 41.99 22.70
N LEU A 234 22.60 41.02 21.83
CA LEU A 234 23.81 40.26 21.48
C LEU A 234 24.72 40.94 20.47
N GLU A 235 24.34 42.08 19.93
CA GLU A 235 25.13 42.83 18.92
C GLU A 235 26.58 43.07 19.29
N PRO A 236 26.97 43.43 20.55
CA PRO A 236 28.37 43.67 20.95
C PRO A 236 29.27 42.42 20.81
N ILE A 237 28.72 41.24 20.89
CA ILE A 237 29.43 39.95 20.76
C ILE A 237 29.17 39.23 19.44
N THR A 238 28.30 39.75 18.59
CA THR A 238 27.99 39.20 17.27
C THR A 238 29.05 39.61 16.26
N ILE A 239 29.68 38.62 15.62
CA ILE A 239 30.71 38.87 14.60
C ILE A 239 30.15 38.86 13.18
N HIS A 240 29.07 38.10 12.95
CA HIS A 240 28.40 38.02 11.65
C HIS A 240 26.91 37.63 11.82
N LYS A 241 26.08 38.10 10.90
CA LYS A 241 24.65 37.80 10.79
C LYS A 241 24.32 37.45 9.35
N GLU A 242 23.56 36.42 9.13
CA GLU A 242 23.08 36.04 7.79
C GLU A 242 21.67 35.45 7.86
N VAL A 243 20.93 35.53 6.77
CA VAL A 243 19.63 34.90 6.64
C VAL A 243 19.83 33.62 5.85
N ILE A 244 19.52 32.51 6.48
CA ILE A 244 19.61 31.17 5.85
C ILE A 244 18.23 30.57 5.58
N SER A 245 18.12 29.80 4.51
CA SER A 245 16.96 29.00 4.23
C SER A 245 17.28 27.56 4.60
N HIS A 246 16.45 26.97 5.45
CA HIS A 246 16.65 25.59 5.93
C HIS A 246 15.35 24.90 6.27
N SER A 247 15.39 23.58 6.43
CA SER A 247 14.25 22.81 6.89
C SER A 247 13.91 23.12 8.35
N TYR A 248 12.65 23.46 8.64
CA TYR A 248 12.18 23.77 9.98
C TYR A 248 10.83 23.10 10.28
N PRO A 249 10.61 22.56 11.50
CA PRO A 249 9.36 21.88 11.86
C PRO A 249 8.22 22.88 12.09
N TYR A 250 7.07 22.56 11.51
CA TYR A 250 5.81 23.31 11.61
C TYR A 250 4.72 22.41 12.17
N ASP A 251 3.80 22.96 12.91
CA ASP A 251 2.57 22.32 13.30
C ASP A 251 1.67 22.13 12.07
N TRP A 252 1.36 20.89 11.74
CA TRP A 252 0.59 20.52 10.55
C TRP A 252 -0.82 21.13 10.50
N ARG A 253 -1.41 21.51 11.65
CA ARG A 253 -2.75 22.09 11.74
C ARG A 253 -2.73 23.61 11.57
N THR A 254 -1.80 24.27 12.26
CA THR A 254 -1.72 25.74 12.26
C THR A 254 -0.84 26.26 11.14
N GLN A 255 -0.01 25.41 10.53
CA GLN A 255 1.00 25.77 9.53
C GLN A 255 1.95 26.86 10.05
N LYS A 256 2.24 26.83 11.36
CA LYS A 256 3.16 27.75 12.01
C LYS A 256 4.37 27.00 12.58
N PRO A 257 5.54 27.68 12.69
CA PRO A 257 6.73 27.06 13.26
C PRO A 257 6.50 26.67 14.73
N VAL A 258 7.04 25.54 15.13
CA VAL A 258 7.02 25.05 16.52
C VAL A 258 8.33 25.35 17.20
N VAL A 259 8.34 25.37 18.53
CA VAL A 259 9.54 25.44 19.35
C VAL A 259 9.77 24.12 20.08
N ILE A 260 11.01 23.82 20.46
CA ILE A 260 11.27 22.78 21.44
C ILE A 260 11.34 23.46 22.81
N ARG A 261 10.56 22.96 23.79
CA ARG A 261 10.63 23.42 25.16
C ARG A 261 10.51 22.27 26.16
N LEU A 262 11.17 22.43 27.29
CA LEU A 262 10.99 21.53 28.42
C LEU A 262 9.56 21.60 28.94
N SER A 263 8.88 20.47 29.06
CA SER A 263 7.51 20.41 29.54
C SER A 263 7.25 19.13 30.34
N ASN A 264 6.42 19.26 31.35
CA ASN A 264 6.07 18.15 32.22
C ASN A 264 4.88 17.39 31.63
N GLN A 265 5.11 16.26 30.99
CA GLN A 265 4.17 15.50 30.17
C GLN A 265 4.15 14.02 30.56
N TRP A 266 3.16 13.28 30.01
CA TRP A 266 3.11 11.82 30.06
C TRP A 266 3.81 11.22 28.86
N PHE A 267 4.66 10.22 29.10
CA PHE A 267 5.47 9.56 28.07
C PHE A 267 5.31 8.06 28.11
N VAL A 268 5.29 7.45 26.93
CA VAL A 268 5.59 6.02 26.77
C VAL A 268 7.10 5.85 26.65
N ASP A 269 7.68 5.01 27.51
CA ASP A 269 9.10 4.65 27.49
C ASP A 269 9.40 3.69 26.33
N THR A 270 9.67 4.25 25.18
CA THR A 270 9.93 3.50 23.95
C THR A 270 11.25 2.76 23.97
N GLU A 271 12.22 3.21 24.77
CA GLU A 271 13.53 2.57 24.90
C GLU A 271 13.40 1.16 25.48
N LYS A 272 12.57 1.01 26.53
CA LYS A 272 12.28 -0.30 27.13
C LYS A 272 11.56 -1.26 26.19
N ILE A 273 10.77 -0.74 25.22
CA ILE A 273 9.90 -1.53 24.36
C ILE A 273 10.60 -1.88 23.04
N SER A 274 11.47 -1.01 22.53
CA SER A 274 12.01 -1.06 21.17
C SER A 274 12.70 -2.39 20.82
N HIS A 275 13.46 -2.96 21.72
CA HIS A 275 14.15 -4.23 21.49
C HIS A 275 13.16 -5.38 21.24
N PHE A 276 12.14 -5.50 22.08
CA PHE A 276 11.09 -6.53 21.93
C PHE A 276 10.26 -6.29 20.67
N ALA A 277 9.97 -5.02 20.36
CA ALA A 277 9.24 -4.66 19.16
C ALA A 277 10.00 -5.02 17.88
N LEU A 278 11.31 -4.86 17.83
CA LEU A 278 12.16 -5.27 16.71
C LEU A 278 12.13 -6.79 16.50
N GLU A 279 12.21 -7.58 17.58
CA GLU A 279 12.17 -9.04 17.49
C GLU A 279 10.80 -9.55 17.00
N GLU A 280 9.71 -9.01 17.53
CA GLU A 280 8.35 -9.38 17.07
C GLU A 280 8.07 -8.90 15.63
N TYR A 281 8.55 -7.72 15.25
CA TYR A 281 8.39 -7.21 13.90
C TYR A 281 9.07 -8.10 12.82
N LYS A 282 10.15 -8.82 13.17
CA LYS A 282 10.77 -9.79 12.24
C LYS A 282 9.79 -10.85 11.77
N LYS A 283 8.83 -11.24 12.63
CA LYS A 283 7.80 -12.25 12.35
C LYS A 283 6.65 -11.74 11.48
N VAL A 284 6.45 -10.43 11.42
CA VAL A 284 5.39 -9.78 10.63
C VAL A 284 5.70 -9.89 9.13
N SER A 285 4.71 -10.31 8.34
CA SER A 285 4.79 -10.26 6.87
C SER A 285 4.52 -8.84 6.38
N VAL A 286 5.36 -8.31 5.49
CA VAL A 286 5.18 -6.98 4.89
C VAL A 286 5.01 -7.11 3.39
N ILE A 287 3.96 -6.52 2.86
CA ILE A 287 3.58 -6.57 1.44
C ILE A 287 3.45 -5.13 0.92
N PRO A 288 4.28 -4.72 -0.05
CA PRO A 288 5.39 -5.43 -0.68
C PRO A 288 6.60 -5.63 0.25
N ALA A 289 7.38 -6.68 0.01
CA ALA A 289 8.55 -6.99 0.84
C ALA A 289 9.64 -5.91 0.83
N SER A 290 9.67 -5.05 -0.20
CA SER A 290 10.55 -3.89 -0.31
C SER A 290 10.44 -2.92 0.89
N HIS A 291 9.27 -2.83 1.51
CA HIS A 291 9.00 -1.96 2.66
C HIS A 291 9.40 -2.57 4.03
N LYS A 292 9.87 -3.82 4.06
CA LYS A 292 10.19 -4.51 5.35
C LYS A 292 11.16 -3.71 6.23
N HIS A 293 12.15 -3.06 5.64
CA HIS A 293 13.15 -2.28 6.37
C HIS A 293 12.71 -0.84 6.70
N SER A 294 11.66 -0.35 6.05
CA SER A 294 11.23 1.06 6.19
C SER A 294 10.73 1.40 7.60
N MET A 295 10.22 0.43 8.34
CA MET A 295 9.69 0.64 9.70
C MET A 295 10.80 0.60 10.78
N LEU A 296 11.94 -0.02 10.51
CA LEU A 296 12.98 -0.24 11.51
C LEU A 296 13.47 1.04 12.19
N PRO A 297 13.77 2.16 11.49
CA PRO A 297 14.17 3.40 12.13
C PRO A 297 13.12 3.95 13.10
N PHE A 298 11.84 3.81 12.76
CA PHE A 298 10.73 4.30 13.60
C PHE A 298 10.49 3.45 14.85
N ILE A 299 11.06 2.25 14.94
CA ILE A 299 11.06 1.42 16.14
C ILE A 299 12.33 1.66 16.95
N SER A 300 13.52 1.62 16.31
CA SER A 300 14.82 1.62 16.98
C SER A 300 15.30 3.00 17.45
N GLN A 301 14.91 4.07 16.76
CA GLN A 301 15.38 5.43 17.01
C GLN A 301 14.28 6.36 17.54
N ARG A 302 13.10 5.79 17.88
CA ARG A 302 12.01 6.61 18.38
C ARG A 302 12.34 7.13 19.78
N PRO A 303 12.33 8.44 19.98
CA PRO A 303 12.45 9.02 21.33
C PRO A 303 11.21 8.68 22.16
N ASN A 304 11.27 8.92 23.48
CA ASN A 304 10.12 8.76 24.37
C ASN A 304 8.89 9.47 23.79
N TRP A 305 7.78 8.73 23.67
CA TRP A 305 6.58 9.22 23.02
C TRP A 305 5.72 10.00 23.99
N CYS A 306 5.60 11.29 23.79
CA CYS A 306 4.70 12.17 24.56
C CYS A 306 3.24 11.86 24.16
N ILE A 307 2.46 11.37 25.12
CA ILE A 307 1.04 10.99 24.94
C ILE A 307 0.03 11.96 25.51
N SER A 308 0.44 12.99 26.22
CA SER A 308 -0.45 14.04 26.75
C SER A 308 -0.57 15.23 25.81
N ARG A 309 -1.79 15.77 25.70
CA ARG A 309 -2.11 16.93 24.87
C ARG A 309 -2.95 17.92 25.68
N GLN A 310 -2.75 19.21 25.44
CA GLN A 310 -3.52 20.30 25.99
C GLN A 310 -4.58 20.75 24.96
N ARG A 311 -5.59 19.90 24.75
CA ARG A 311 -6.66 20.08 23.75
C ARG A 311 -8.02 19.95 24.40
N ALA A 312 -9.03 20.67 23.87
CA ALA A 312 -10.40 20.59 24.33
C ALA A 312 -11.12 19.29 23.89
N TRP A 313 -10.62 18.60 22.87
CA TRP A 313 -11.21 17.37 22.34
C TRP A 313 -10.24 16.21 22.47
N GLY A 314 -10.67 15.12 23.07
CA GLY A 314 -9.92 13.88 23.23
C GLY A 314 -10.37 13.11 24.47
N VAL A 315 -9.91 11.87 24.61
CA VAL A 315 -10.14 11.05 25.81
C VAL A 315 -9.26 11.59 26.95
N PRO A 316 -9.83 11.91 28.14
CA PRO A 316 -9.08 12.50 29.23
C PRO A 316 -8.10 11.50 29.85
N ILE A 317 -6.95 12.00 30.30
CA ILE A 317 -6.01 11.22 31.13
C ILE A 317 -6.55 11.23 32.57
N PRO A 318 -6.98 10.07 33.11
CA PRO A 318 -7.76 10.00 34.35
C PRO A 318 -6.88 10.06 35.62
N VAL A 319 -6.12 11.15 35.77
CA VAL A 319 -5.15 11.34 36.85
C VAL A 319 -5.45 12.61 37.62
N LEU A 320 -5.25 12.56 38.94
CA LEU A 320 -5.35 13.71 39.83
C LEU A 320 -3.93 14.21 40.19
N PHE A 321 -3.84 15.48 40.57
CA PHE A 321 -2.60 16.08 41.02
C PHE A 321 -2.77 16.68 42.40
N ARG A 322 -1.77 16.53 43.25
CA ARG A 322 -1.71 17.26 44.54
C ARG A 322 -1.44 18.72 44.28
N ARG A 323 -2.16 19.60 44.97
CA ARG A 323 -1.91 21.06 44.86
C ARG A 323 -0.63 21.51 45.53
N SER A 324 -0.12 20.72 46.50
CA SER A 324 1.08 21.05 47.26
C SER A 324 2.37 21.04 46.44
N ASP A 325 2.49 20.08 45.54
CA ASP A 325 3.74 19.80 44.84
C ASP A 325 3.58 19.38 43.36
N ASN A 326 2.34 19.44 42.86
CA ASN A 326 1.95 19.00 41.52
C ASN A 326 2.29 17.53 41.21
N SER A 327 2.47 16.69 42.23
CA SER A 327 2.73 15.27 42.05
C SER A 327 1.48 14.54 41.57
N PRO A 328 1.59 13.60 40.59
CA PRO A 328 0.44 12.84 40.12
C PRO A 328 0.01 11.77 41.14
N ILE A 329 -1.31 11.61 41.31
CA ILE A 329 -1.93 10.52 42.03
C ILE A 329 -2.49 9.55 41.00
N VAL A 330 -1.75 8.46 40.75
CA VAL A 330 -2.17 7.38 39.84
C VAL A 330 -2.68 6.23 40.70
N ASP A 331 -4.00 6.10 40.81
CA ASP A 331 -4.64 5.01 41.56
C ASP A 331 -5.38 4.10 40.58
N TYR A 332 -4.90 2.86 40.41
CA TYR A 332 -5.42 1.91 39.44
C TYR A 332 -6.89 1.53 39.72
N ASN A 333 -7.30 1.47 41.01
CA ASN A 333 -8.67 1.15 41.37
C ASN A 333 -9.62 2.33 41.02
N LEU A 334 -9.14 3.58 41.17
CA LEU A 334 -9.88 4.73 40.71
C LEU A 334 -10.01 4.76 39.20
N ILE A 335 -8.95 4.52 38.48
CA ILE A 335 -8.98 4.47 37.01
C ILE A 335 -9.93 3.38 36.54
N ASP A 336 -9.95 2.20 37.18
CA ASP A 336 -10.89 1.13 36.84
C ASP A 336 -12.35 1.55 37.15
N HIS A 337 -12.61 2.21 38.26
CA HIS A 337 -13.92 2.75 38.58
C HIS A 337 -14.38 3.78 37.52
N ILE A 338 -13.50 4.72 37.13
CA ILE A 338 -13.78 5.73 36.11
C ILE A 338 -14.02 5.04 34.74
N SER A 339 -13.19 4.08 34.38
CA SER A 339 -13.32 3.31 33.12
C SER A 339 -14.67 2.59 33.03
N ASN A 340 -15.12 1.96 34.10
CA ASN A 340 -16.43 1.28 34.14
C ASN A 340 -17.59 2.27 34.01
N ARG A 341 -17.47 3.48 34.57
CA ARG A 341 -18.41 4.55 34.38
C ARG A 341 -18.40 5.11 32.96
N VAL A 342 -17.19 5.28 32.36
CA VAL A 342 -17.03 5.68 30.96
C VAL A 342 -17.70 4.71 30.00
N ALA A 343 -17.63 3.40 30.25
CA ALA A 343 -18.29 2.39 29.41
C ALA A 343 -19.82 2.57 29.33
N SER A 344 -20.45 3.16 30.34
CA SER A 344 -21.90 3.42 30.37
C SER A 344 -22.28 4.84 29.92
N GLU A 345 -21.53 5.85 30.34
CA GLU A 345 -21.89 7.27 30.20
C GLU A 345 -21.06 8.00 29.11
N GLY A 346 -19.85 7.52 28.79
CA GLY A 346 -18.84 8.24 28.03
C GLY A 346 -17.94 9.09 28.93
N SER A 347 -16.88 9.70 28.36
CA SER A 347 -15.84 10.39 29.15
C SER A 347 -16.14 11.86 29.50
N ASP A 348 -17.24 12.43 29.02
CA ASP A 348 -17.56 13.88 29.16
C ASP A 348 -17.68 14.32 30.62
N PHE A 349 -18.15 13.45 31.53
CA PHE A 349 -18.30 13.75 32.95
C PHE A 349 -16.95 14.11 33.60
N TRP A 350 -15.81 13.59 33.07
CA TRP A 350 -14.51 13.99 33.59
C TRP A 350 -14.27 15.49 33.54
N PHE A 351 -14.76 16.16 32.51
CA PHE A 351 -14.57 17.60 32.34
C PHE A 351 -15.65 18.43 33.08
N THR A 352 -16.85 17.91 33.19
CA THR A 352 -18.01 18.68 33.72
C THR A 352 -18.20 18.56 35.24
N GLU A 353 -17.85 17.42 35.83
CA GLU A 353 -18.02 17.18 37.26
C GLU A 353 -16.85 17.72 38.10
N THR A 354 -17.14 18.06 39.38
CA THR A 354 -16.11 18.42 40.35
C THR A 354 -15.39 17.18 40.90
N CYS A 355 -14.27 17.36 41.59
CA CYS A 355 -13.54 16.22 42.19
C CYS A 355 -14.42 15.48 43.22
N ASP A 356 -15.25 16.17 43.99
CA ASP A 356 -16.17 15.56 44.97
C ASP A 356 -17.24 14.67 44.30
N GLN A 357 -17.72 15.06 43.12
CA GLN A 357 -18.70 14.27 42.37
C GLN A 357 -18.07 13.08 41.63
N LEU A 358 -16.84 13.29 41.20
CA LEU A 358 -16.11 12.32 40.39
C LEU A 358 -15.56 11.15 41.21
N ILE A 359 -15.11 11.42 42.45
CA ILE A 359 -14.29 10.51 43.23
C ILE A 359 -15.08 9.98 44.42
N PRO A 360 -15.31 8.65 44.53
CA PRO A 360 -15.96 8.03 45.68
C PRO A 360 -15.21 8.29 47.00
N GLU A 361 -15.97 8.42 48.10
CA GLU A 361 -15.45 8.74 49.44
C GLU A 361 -14.33 7.83 49.93
N ILE A 362 -14.38 6.54 49.56
CA ILE A 362 -13.39 5.56 49.92
C ILE A 362 -11.95 5.92 49.44
N PHE A 363 -11.82 6.69 48.37
CA PHE A 363 -10.51 7.11 47.87
C PHE A 363 -9.97 8.28 48.68
N TRP A 364 -10.83 9.19 49.12
CA TRP A 364 -10.44 10.31 50.02
C TRP A 364 -9.84 9.80 51.32
N GLU A 365 -10.52 8.82 51.91
CA GLU A 365 -10.01 8.14 53.12
C GLU A 365 -8.67 7.44 52.86
N LYS A 366 -8.57 6.68 51.79
CA LYS A 366 -7.35 5.95 51.40
C LYS A 366 -6.14 6.87 51.25
N TRP A 367 -6.31 8.04 50.65
CA TRP A 367 -5.20 8.97 50.39
C TRP A 367 -4.94 9.93 51.57
N SER A 368 -5.82 10.00 52.53
CA SER A 368 -5.81 11.00 53.60
C SER A 368 -5.77 12.41 53.05
N LEU A 369 -6.57 12.69 52.01
CA LEU A 369 -6.68 13.96 51.30
C LEU A 369 -8.14 14.44 51.28
N ALA A 370 -8.36 15.73 51.11
CA ALA A 370 -9.64 16.33 50.82
C ALA A 370 -9.69 16.80 49.34
N SER A 371 -10.88 17.03 48.84
CA SER A 371 -11.08 17.48 47.48
C SER A 371 -10.38 18.79 47.13
N HIS A 372 -10.22 19.69 48.09
CA HIS A 372 -9.48 20.93 47.89
C HIS A 372 -7.96 20.78 47.86
N ASP A 373 -7.41 19.63 48.24
CA ASP A 373 -5.98 19.33 48.17
C ASP A 373 -5.52 18.82 46.78
N VAL A 374 -6.47 18.51 45.91
CA VAL A 374 -6.21 17.97 44.60
C VAL A 374 -6.88 18.76 43.47
N TYR A 375 -6.43 18.52 42.26
CA TYR A 375 -7.12 18.92 41.03
C TYR A 375 -7.03 17.83 40.00
N LYS A 376 -8.02 17.76 39.11
CA LYS A 376 -8.04 16.75 38.03
C LYS A 376 -7.20 17.21 36.84
N SER A 377 -6.62 16.26 36.11
CA SER A 377 -5.97 16.54 34.84
C SER A 377 -6.95 17.14 33.82
N THR A 378 -6.48 18.15 33.07
CA THR A 378 -7.16 18.67 31.88
C THR A 378 -6.56 18.16 30.60
N GLU A 379 -5.52 17.33 30.71
CA GLU A 379 -4.82 16.72 29.57
C GLU A 379 -5.65 15.60 28.95
N VAL A 380 -5.57 15.49 27.64
CA VAL A 380 -6.18 14.40 26.86
C VAL A 380 -5.09 13.54 26.22
N PHE A 381 -5.41 12.31 25.84
CA PHE A 381 -4.47 11.47 25.11
C PHE A 381 -4.16 12.01 23.73
N ASP A 382 -2.96 11.67 23.24
CA ASP A 382 -2.59 11.79 21.84
C ASP A 382 -3.47 10.86 20.99
N VAL A 383 -4.05 11.37 19.92
CA VAL A 383 -4.89 10.58 19.01
C VAL A 383 -4.17 9.34 18.43
N TRP A 384 -2.82 9.35 18.38
CA TRP A 384 -2.06 8.16 18.01
C TRP A 384 -2.02 7.09 19.10
N PHE A 385 -2.25 7.47 20.37
CA PHE A 385 -2.47 6.54 21.46
C PHE A 385 -3.83 5.86 21.31
N ASP A 386 -4.90 6.63 21.05
CA ASP A 386 -6.22 6.13 20.76
C ASP A 386 -6.19 5.14 19.59
N SER A 387 -5.66 5.57 18.45
CA SER A 387 -5.57 4.72 17.24
C SER A 387 -4.68 3.50 17.43
N GLY A 388 -3.60 3.62 18.20
CA GLY A 388 -2.67 2.53 18.51
C GLY A 388 -3.28 1.40 19.33
N LEU A 389 -4.40 1.67 20.03
CA LEU A 389 -5.17 0.70 20.84
C LEU A 389 -6.38 0.12 20.08
N SER A 390 -6.62 0.52 18.83
CA SER A 390 -7.81 0.08 18.05
C SER A 390 -7.93 -1.44 17.95
N TRP A 391 -6.83 -2.16 17.79
CA TRP A 391 -6.80 -3.63 17.78
C TRP A 391 -7.34 -4.22 19.09
N LEU A 392 -6.97 -3.64 20.26
CA LEU A 392 -7.39 -4.11 21.57
C LEU A 392 -8.89 -3.88 21.76
N CYS A 393 -9.42 -2.74 21.31
CA CYS A 393 -10.83 -2.41 21.39
C CYS A 393 -11.70 -3.33 20.54
N VAL A 394 -11.23 -3.70 19.32
CA VAL A 394 -11.92 -4.67 18.46
C VAL A 394 -11.96 -6.04 19.13
N ILE A 395 -10.86 -6.51 19.68
CA ILE A 395 -10.75 -7.80 20.37
C ILE A 395 -11.69 -7.88 21.56
N ASN A 396 -11.80 -6.82 22.35
CA ASN A 396 -12.65 -6.76 23.55
C ASN A 396 -14.13 -6.53 23.22
N SER A 397 -14.49 -6.29 21.96
CA SER A 397 -15.89 -6.14 21.58
C SER A 397 -16.65 -7.48 21.68
N SER A 398 -17.95 -7.42 22.02
CA SER A 398 -18.81 -8.60 22.19
C SER A 398 -18.89 -9.48 20.94
N ASN A 399 -18.65 -8.93 19.77
CA ASN A 399 -18.67 -9.64 18.50
C ASN A 399 -17.50 -10.61 18.34
N TYR A 400 -16.38 -10.37 19.03
CA TYR A 400 -15.15 -11.18 18.93
C TYR A 400 -14.86 -11.99 20.21
N SER A 401 -15.64 -11.85 21.27
CA SER A 401 -15.46 -12.54 22.55
C SER A 401 -15.56 -14.08 22.47
N ARG A 402 -15.99 -14.63 21.34
CA ARG A 402 -16.08 -16.06 21.08
C ARG A 402 -14.79 -16.69 20.55
N LEU A 403 -13.78 -15.88 20.23
CA LEU A 403 -12.48 -16.37 19.76
C LEU A 403 -11.56 -16.67 20.96
N PRO A 404 -10.77 -17.76 20.92
CA PRO A 404 -9.82 -18.06 22.00
C PRO A 404 -8.81 -16.93 22.14
N CYS A 405 -8.59 -16.41 23.34
CA CYS A 405 -7.71 -15.27 23.64
C CYS A 405 -6.25 -15.43 23.17
N SER A 406 -5.79 -16.63 22.86
CA SER A 406 -4.42 -16.92 22.47
C SER A 406 -4.06 -16.57 21.01
N ASN A 407 -5.05 -16.17 20.16
CA ASN A 407 -4.85 -15.94 18.73
C ASN A 407 -5.44 -14.61 18.21
N LEU A 408 -5.67 -13.66 19.10
CA LEU A 408 -6.35 -12.40 18.77
C LEU A 408 -5.37 -11.37 18.18
N VAL A 409 -4.92 -11.64 16.98
CA VAL A 409 -4.06 -10.73 16.21
C VAL A 409 -4.79 -10.40 14.90
N ALA A 410 -4.77 -9.14 14.48
CA ALA A 410 -5.34 -8.77 13.20
C ALA A 410 -4.63 -9.51 12.07
N ASP A 411 -5.40 -10.04 11.12
CA ASP A 411 -4.81 -10.73 9.97
C ASP A 411 -4.05 -9.76 9.07
N THR A 412 -4.59 -8.54 8.88
CA THR A 412 -3.99 -7.54 8.00
C THR A 412 -4.25 -6.12 8.51
N TYR A 413 -3.19 -5.30 8.54
CA TYR A 413 -3.27 -3.85 8.54
C TYR A 413 -2.95 -3.33 7.14
N LEU A 414 -3.80 -2.44 6.60
CA LEU A 414 -3.66 -1.90 5.26
C LEU A 414 -3.74 -0.38 5.31
N GLU A 415 -2.63 0.30 5.01
CA GLU A 415 -2.54 1.76 4.95
C GLU A 415 -1.35 2.23 4.08
N GLY A 416 -1.22 3.55 3.93
CA GLY A 416 -0.11 4.17 3.25
C GLY A 416 1.23 4.06 3.99
N HIS A 417 2.31 4.28 3.27
CA HIS A 417 3.68 4.21 3.83
C HIS A 417 3.98 5.25 4.91
N ASP A 418 3.23 6.35 4.98
CA ASP A 418 3.31 7.35 6.05
C ASP A 418 2.96 6.77 7.43
N GLN A 419 2.19 5.68 7.48
CA GLN A 419 1.79 5.02 8.72
C GLN A 419 2.92 4.23 9.40
N PHE A 420 4.09 4.11 8.78
CA PHE A 420 5.28 3.64 9.50
C PHE A 420 5.63 4.53 10.70
N ARG A 421 5.42 5.84 10.57
CA ARG A 421 5.60 6.80 11.66
C ARG A 421 4.39 6.90 12.59
N GLY A 422 3.19 6.60 12.08
CA GLY A 422 1.91 6.75 12.76
C GLY A 422 1.36 5.42 13.31
N TRP A 423 0.22 4.98 12.76
CA TRP A 423 -0.59 3.88 13.26
C TRP A 423 0.13 2.55 13.40
N PHE A 424 0.98 2.16 12.43
CA PHE A 424 1.70 0.89 12.49
C PHE A 424 2.67 0.84 13.68
N SER A 425 3.48 1.89 13.87
CA SER A 425 4.43 1.94 14.98
C SER A 425 3.74 2.12 16.33
N ALA A 426 2.70 2.95 16.41
CA ALA A 426 1.93 3.13 17.63
C ALA A 426 1.27 1.82 18.08
N SER A 427 0.57 1.14 17.16
CA SER A 427 -0.07 -0.16 17.45
C SER A 427 0.95 -1.23 17.88
N LEU A 428 2.09 -1.31 17.18
CA LEU A 428 3.13 -2.28 17.52
C LEU A 428 3.70 -2.05 18.92
N LEU A 429 4.11 -0.83 19.24
CA LEU A 429 4.71 -0.49 20.54
C LEU A 429 3.75 -0.74 21.70
N LEU A 430 2.48 -0.29 21.57
CA LEU A 430 1.48 -0.49 22.62
C LEU A 430 1.11 -1.97 22.79
N SER A 431 0.99 -2.72 21.70
CA SER A 431 0.71 -4.14 21.77
C SER A 431 1.84 -4.92 22.44
N ILE A 432 3.09 -4.64 22.08
CA ILE A 432 4.26 -5.26 22.72
C ILE A 432 4.29 -4.95 24.24
N ALA A 433 4.08 -3.71 24.62
CA ALA A 433 4.06 -3.32 26.03
C ALA A 433 2.92 -3.99 26.82
N LEU A 434 1.74 -4.18 26.20
CA LEU A 434 0.58 -4.80 26.83
C LEU A 434 0.65 -6.32 26.85
N THR A 435 1.02 -6.96 25.73
CA THR A 435 0.85 -8.40 25.49
C THR A 435 2.13 -9.14 25.15
N GLY A 436 3.20 -8.45 24.79
CA GLY A 436 4.45 -9.05 24.31
C GLY A 436 4.41 -9.51 22.86
N CYS A 437 3.31 -9.29 22.10
CA CYS A 437 3.13 -9.76 20.73
C CYS A 437 2.78 -8.61 19.78
N ALA A 438 3.10 -8.78 18.48
CA ALA A 438 2.64 -7.84 17.46
C ALA A 438 1.12 -7.91 17.29
N PRO A 439 0.43 -6.76 17.03
CA PRO A 439 -1.04 -6.73 16.91
C PRO A 439 -1.55 -7.17 15.53
N PHE A 440 -0.68 -7.46 14.60
CA PHE A 440 -0.99 -7.82 13.20
C PHE A 440 -0.02 -8.88 12.67
N LYS A 441 -0.51 -9.75 11.77
CA LYS A 441 0.28 -10.75 11.04
C LYS A 441 0.89 -10.17 9.78
N ASN A 442 0.11 -9.37 9.05
CA ASN A 442 0.51 -8.79 7.77
C ASN A 442 0.34 -7.27 7.77
N LEU A 443 1.33 -6.56 7.22
CA LEU A 443 1.22 -5.15 6.84
C LEU A 443 1.15 -5.07 5.33
N VAL A 444 0.07 -4.51 4.80
CA VAL A 444 -0.11 -4.21 3.38
C VAL A 444 0.04 -2.71 3.18
N ILE A 445 1.04 -2.32 2.41
CA ILE A 445 1.47 -0.92 2.25
C ILE A 445 1.14 -0.46 0.84
N HIS A 446 0.47 0.68 0.71
CA HIS A 446 0.20 1.30 -0.58
C HIS A 446 0.81 2.70 -0.70
N GLY A 447 0.97 3.16 -1.95
CA GLY A 447 1.40 4.51 -2.27
C GLY A 447 0.28 5.55 -2.10
N PHE A 448 0.65 6.82 -2.27
CA PHE A 448 -0.34 7.90 -2.29
C PHE A 448 -1.03 8.03 -3.64
N VAL A 449 -2.27 8.53 -3.62
CA VAL A 449 -2.98 8.92 -4.84
C VAL A 449 -2.43 10.27 -5.31
N ALA A 450 -2.03 10.32 -6.58
CA ALA A 450 -1.51 11.50 -7.22
C ALA A 450 -2.35 11.91 -8.44
N ASP A 451 -2.31 13.20 -8.76
CA ASP A 451 -2.92 13.75 -9.97
C ASP A 451 -2.15 13.33 -11.24
N SER A 452 -2.65 13.73 -12.40
CA SER A 452 -2.00 13.44 -13.69
C SER A 452 -0.60 14.04 -13.85
N CYS A 453 -0.22 14.99 -12.98
CA CYS A 453 1.10 15.61 -12.93
C CYS A 453 2.04 14.93 -11.92
N GLY A 454 1.59 13.88 -11.24
CA GLY A 454 2.36 13.17 -10.22
C GLY A 454 2.39 13.83 -8.84
N ARG A 455 1.60 14.89 -8.61
CA ARG A 455 1.53 15.57 -7.32
C ARG A 455 0.54 14.85 -6.42
N LYS A 456 0.91 14.63 -5.15
CA LYS A 456 0.02 14.05 -4.14
C LYS A 456 -1.30 14.82 -4.08
N MET A 457 -2.42 14.11 -4.16
CA MET A 457 -3.74 14.73 -3.99
C MET A 457 -3.94 15.14 -2.55
N SER A 458 -4.34 16.40 -2.33
CA SER A 458 -4.66 16.94 -1.02
C SER A 458 -5.76 17.98 -1.08
N LYS A 459 -6.47 18.14 0.04
CA LYS A 459 -7.52 19.18 0.16
C LYS A 459 -6.95 20.60 0.02
N SER A 460 -5.73 20.82 0.52
CA SER A 460 -5.05 22.11 0.48
C SER A 460 -4.67 22.53 -0.94
N LEU A 461 -4.34 21.57 -1.82
CA LEU A 461 -4.01 21.84 -3.21
C LEU A 461 -5.24 21.88 -4.11
N GLY A 462 -6.42 21.44 -3.64
CA GLY A 462 -7.65 21.40 -4.42
C GLY A 462 -7.60 20.51 -5.67
N ASN A 463 -6.62 19.58 -5.74
CA ASN A 463 -6.41 18.68 -6.87
C ASN A 463 -7.02 17.28 -6.65
N GLY A 464 -7.79 17.09 -5.57
CA GLY A 464 -8.44 15.82 -5.26
C GLY A 464 -9.71 15.59 -6.09
N ILE A 465 -9.90 14.35 -6.56
CA ILE A 465 -11.13 13.89 -7.21
C ILE A 465 -11.86 12.99 -6.23
N THR A 466 -13.13 13.26 -5.98
CA THR A 466 -13.93 12.49 -5.03
C THR A 466 -14.41 11.16 -5.65
N PRO A 467 -14.60 10.09 -4.83
CA PRO A 467 -15.21 8.85 -5.31
C PRO A 467 -16.57 9.07 -6.01
N LYS A 468 -17.37 10.00 -5.50
CA LYS A 468 -18.68 10.34 -6.07
C LYS A 468 -18.56 10.89 -7.51
N GLU A 469 -17.57 11.73 -7.77
CA GLU A 469 -17.31 12.28 -9.11
C GLU A 469 -16.89 11.19 -10.08
N ILE A 470 -15.99 10.27 -9.65
CA ILE A 470 -15.55 9.13 -10.46
C ILE A 470 -16.73 8.24 -10.81
N ILE A 471 -17.50 7.82 -9.82
CA ILE A 471 -18.66 6.94 -10.00
C ILE A 471 -19.69 7.59 -10.91
N SER A 472 -19.99 8.89 -10.72
CA SER A 472 -20.93 9.62 -11.55
C SER A 472 -20.46 9.73 -13.01
N SER A 473 -19.17 9.93 -13.25
CA SER A 473 -18.58 9.98 -14.60
C SER A 473 -18.68 8.63 -15.33
N GLN A 474 -18.86 7.53 -14.61
CA GLN A 474 -18.99 6.16 -15.13
C GLN A 474 -20.42 5.60 -14.98
N ASN A 475 -21.43 6.45 -15.09
CA ASN A 475 -22.85 6.07 -15.02
C ASN A 475 -23.25 5.30 -13.75
N GLY A 476 -22.66 5.62 -12.62
CA GLY A 476 -22.94 4.97 -11.35
C GLY A 476 -22.17 3.66 -11.11
N CYS A 477 -21.25 3.27 -11.99
CA CYS A 477 -20.54 1.99 -11.87
C CYS A 477 -19.39 2.07 -10.85
N VAL A 478 -19.62 1.54 -9.66
CA VAL A 478 -18.64 1.46 -8.55
C VAL A 478 -17.47 0.52 -8.89
N ASP A 479 -17.75 -0.58 -9.60
CA ASP A 479 -16.72 -1.59 -9.91
C ASP A 479 -15.58 -1.06 -10.79
N ILE A 480 -15.81 0.01 -11.57
CA ILE A 480 -14.74 0.63 -12.35
C ILE A 480 -13.72 1.30 -11.42
N MET A 481 -14.19 1.97 -10.37
CA MET A 481 -13.29 2.55 -9.36
C MET A 481 -12.55 1.47 -8.57
N ARG A 482 -13.25 0.40 -8.16
CA ARG A 482 -12.64 -0.75 -7.49
C ARG A 482 -11.58 -1.42 -8.35
N ARG A 483 -11.87 -1.60 -9.65
CA ARG A 483 -10.92 -2.12 -10.61
C ARG A 483 -9.67 -1.24 -10.71
N TRP A 484 -9.86 0.09 -10.82
CA TRP A 484 -8.75 1.03 -10.84
C TRP A 484 -7.87 0.88 -9.58
N ALA A 485 -8.47 0.85 -8.39
CA ALA A 485 -7.74 0.70 -7.14
C ALA A 485 -6.90 -0.59 -7.10
N CYS A 486 -7.49 -1.72 -7.50
CA CYS A 486 -6.79 -3.00 -7.57
C CYS A 486 -5.71 -3.03 -8.68
N PHE A 487 -5.96 -2.37 -9.81
CA PHE A 487 -5.04 -2.34 -10.95
C PHE A 487 -3.82 -1.44 -10.70
N SER A 488 -3.96 -0.40 -9.88
CA SER A 488 -2.87 0.54 -9.55
C SER A 488 -1.71 -0.11 -8.81
N GLY A 489 -1.93 -1.24 -8.11
CA GLY A 489 -0.90 -1.94 -7.35
C GLY A 489 -0.58 -1.29 -6.01
N LEU A 490 0.45 -1.80 -5.32
CA LEU A 490 0.84 -1.37 -3.98
C LEU A 490 2.15 -0.58 -3.94
N ASP A 491 3.04 -0.78 -4.91
CA ASP A 491 4.44 -0.30 -4.86
C ASP A 491 4.64 1.14 -5.29
N THR A 492 3.68 1.74 -5.99
CA THR A 492 3.87 3.00 -6.70
C THR A 492 2.87 4.05 -6.29
N ILE A 493 3.17 5.29 -6.65
CA ILE A 493 2.19 6.38 -6.63
C ILE A 493 1.01 5.98 -7.53
N CYS A 494 -0.20 5.96 -6.97
CA CYS A 494 -1.42 5.62 -7.68
C CYS A 494 -1.92 6.84 -8.45
N HIS A 495 -1.66 6.89 -9.75
CA HIS A 495 -2.19 7.98 -10.59
C HIS A 495 -3.71 7.85 -10.77
N LEU A 496 -4.42 8.95 -10.52
CA LEU A 496 -5.86 9.05 -10.66
C LEU A 496 -6.21 10.22 -11.59
N GLY A 497 -6.75 9.88 -12.75
CA GLY A 497 -7.20 10.85 -13.74
C GLY A 497 -8.20 10.23 -14.71
N SER A 498 -8.74 11.03 -15.60
CA SER A 498 -9.71 10.55 -16.60
C SER A 498 -9.15 9.47 -17.51
N LYS A 499 -7.86 9.51 -17.82
CA LYS A 499 -7.19 8.50 -18.66
C LYS A 499 -7.20 7.12 -17.99
N GLU A 500 -6.77 7.04 -16.72
CA GLU A 500 -6.67 5.81 -15.95
C GLU A 500 -8.06 5.20 -15.72
N ILE A 501 -9.04 6.03 -15.39
CA ILE A 501 -10.43 5.60 -15.21
C ILE A 501 -11.03 5.07 -16.52
N ASN A 502 -10.83 5.77 -17.65
CA ASN A 502 -11.35 5.33 -18.93
C ASN A 502 -10.71 4.03 -19.43
N GLN A 503 -9.43 3.81 -19.19
CA GLN A 503 -8.76 2.54 -19.48
C GLN A 503 -9.39 1.39 -18.71
N ASN A 504 -9.59 1.57 -17.40
CA ASN A 504 -10.24 0.58 -16.56
C ASN A 504 -11.70 0.35 -16.95
N ALA A 505 -12.42 1.38 -17.36
CA ALA A 505 -13.79 1.29 -17.89
C ALA A 505 -13.84 0.48 -19.19
N ALA A 506 -12.88 0.63 -20.08
CA ALA A 506 -12.80 -0.13 -21.34
C ALA A 506 -12.57 -1.63 -21.06
N SER A 507 -11.63 -1.97 -20.17
CA SER A 507 -11.40 -3.35 -19.75
C SER A 507 -12.61 -3.96 -19.04
N TYR A 508 -13.25 -3.21 -18.15
CA TYR A 508 -14.49 -3.62 -17.48
C TYR A 508 -15.61 -3.94 -18.50
N LYS A 509 -15.79 -3.06 -19.49
CA LYS A 509 -16.76 -3.27 -20.55
C LYS A 509 -16.45 -4.52 -21.38
N SER A 510 -15.18 -4.78 -21.67
CA SER A 510 -14.73 -5.99 -22.38
C SER A 510 -15.08 -7.25 -21.59
N LEU A 511 -14.77 -7.27 -20.30
CA LEU A 511 -15.13 -8.37 -19.39
C LEU A 511 -16.64 -8.61 -19.37
N ARG A 512 -17.41 -7.54 -19.12
CA ARG A 512 -18.88 -7.63 -19.06
C ARG A 512 -19.49 -8.14 -20.37
N ASN A 513 -18.98 -7.70 -21.52
CA ASN A 513 -19.43 -8.17 -22.82
C ASN A 513 -19.13 -9.66 -23.04
N SER A 514 -17.94 -10.11 -22.62
CA SER A 514 -17.55 -11.53 -22.72
C SER A 514 -18.43 -12.42 -21.83
N LEU A 515 -18.66 -12.00 -20.58
CA LEU A 515 -19.58 -12.70 -19.67
C LEU A 515 -21.00 -12.74 -20.22
N ARG A 516 -21.52 -11.62 -20.70
CA ARG A 516 -22.84 -11.53 -21.33
C ARG A 516 -22.97 -12.44 -22.55
N PHE A 517 -21.92 -12.53 -23.37
CA PHE A 517 -21.91 -13.43 -24.52
C PHE A 517 -21.98 -14.88 -24.07
N MET A 518 -21.16 -15.27 -23.10
CA MET A 518 -21.13 -16.65 -22.59
C MET A 518 -22.46 -17.03 -21.92
N THR A 519 -22.94 -16.22 -20.99
CA THR A 519 -24.21 -16.49 -20.28
C THR A 519 -25.41 -16.50 -21.23
N GLY A 520 -25.46 -15.64 -22.23
CA GLY A 520 -26.52 -15.62 -23.25
C GLY A 520 -26.56 -16.89 -24.10
N ASN A 521 -25.43 -17.58 -24.28
CA ASN A 521 -25.34 -18.83 -25.00
C ASN A 521 -25.55 -20.07 -24.11
N LEU A 522 -25.86 -19.87 -22.81
CA LEU A 522 -26.20 -20.96 -21.87
C LEU A 522 -27.72 -21.12 -21.66
N TYR A 523 -28.56 -20.43 -22.42
CA TYR A 523 -30.00 -20.37 -22.22
C TYR A 523 -30.70 -21.75 -22.22
N ASP A 524 -30.12 -22.76 -22.92
CA ASP A 524 -30.63 -24.14 -23.03
C ASP A 524 -29.64 -25.18 -22.45
N PHE A 525 -28.67 -24.73 -21.63
CA PHE A 525 -27.66 -25.58 -21.02
C PHE A 525 -27.91 -25.78 -19.54
N CYS A 526 -27.98 -27.06 -19.13
CA CYS A 526 -28.10 -27.45 -17.74
C CYS A 526 -26.96 -28.39 -17.34
N PRO A 527 -26.09 -27.98 -16.38
CA PRO A 527 -24.97 -28.83 -15.94
C PRO A 527 -25.44 -30.14 -15.29
N VAL A 528 -26.61 -30.15 -14.65
CA VAL A 528 -27.21 -31.34 -14.02
C VAL A 528 -27.55 -32.38 -15.09
N THR A 529 -28.16 -31.97 -16.18
CA THR A 529 -28.50 -32.86 -17.31
C THR A 529 -27.24 -33.33 -18.01
N GLN A 530 -26.25 -32.49 -18.17
CA GLN A 530 -24.98 -32.84 -18.82
C GLN A 530 -24.19 -33.92 -18.03
N LEU A 531 -24.33 -33.93 -16.70
CA LEU A 531 -23.73 -34.93 -15.83
C LEU A 531 -24.60 -36.19 -15.64
N ASN A 532 -25.73 -36.27 -16.31
CA ASN A 532 -26.71 -37.35 -16.16
C ASN A 532 -27.23 -37.52 -14.71
N TYR A 533 -27.30 -36.44 -13.96
CA TYR A 533 -27.74 -36.43 -12.58
C TYR A 533 -29.27 -36.50 -12.48
N ASN A 534 -29.74 -37.13 -11.38
CA ASN A 534 -31.16 -37.24 -11.11
C ASN A 534 -31.71 -35.90 -10.61
N ALA A 535 -32.67 -35.32 -11.32
CA ALA A 535 -33.23 -33.99 -11.00
C ALA A 535 -33.86 -33.87 -9.59
N LYS A 536 -34.05 -34.99 -8.87
CA LYS A 536 -34.63 -35.02 -7.52
C LYS A 536 -33.63 -34.90 -6.36
N THR A 537 -32.32 -34.84 -6.62
CA THR A 537 -31.30 -34.73 -5.58
C THR A 537 -30.85 -33.27 -5.44
N ASN A 538 -30.76 -32.75 -4.20
CA ASN A 538 -30.22 -31.47 -3.90
C ASN A 538 -28.70 -31.45 -4.13
N TYR A 539 -28.22 -30.68 -5.09
CA TYR A 539 -26.79 -30.48 -5.36
C TYR A 539 -26.36 -29.10 -4.92
N SER A 540 -25.20 -29.00 -4.25
CA SER A 540 -24.56 -27.68 -4.05
C SER A 540 -23.90 -27.23 -5.36
N LEU A 541 -23.82 -25.92 -5.58
CA LEU A 541 -23.15 -25.35 -6.76
C LEU A 541 -21.68 -25.79 -6.84
N SER A 542 -20.99 -25.84 -5.72
CA SER A 542 -19.60 -26.30 -5.62
C SER A 542 -19.47 -27.77 -6.07
N LYS A 543 -20.40 -28.61 -5.69
CA LYS A 543 -20.44 -30.01 -6.14
C LYS A 543 -20.62 -30.12 -7.65
N LEU A 544 -21.54 -29.34 -8.23
CA LEU A 544 -21.74 -29.32 -9.68
C LEU A 544 -20.49 -28.84 -10.42
N ILE A 545 -19.81 -27.78 -9.93
CA ILE A 545 -18.56 -27.31 -10.51
C ILE A 545 -17.47 -28.38 -10.45
N LEU A 546 -17.31 -29.02 -9.30
CA LEU A 546 -16.34 -30.09 -9.09
C LEU A 546 -16.57 -31.27 -10.04
N ASP A 547 -17.81 -31.75 -10.13
CA ASP A 547 -18.14 -32.89 -10.93
C ASP A 547 -18.04 -32.58 -12.42
N MET A 548 -18.40 -31.36 -12.84
CA MET A 548 -18.19 -30.91 -14.21
C MET A 548 -16.71 -30.77 -14.56
N ALA A 549 -15.90 -30.21 -13.62
CA ALA A 549 -14.44 -30.11 -13.81
C ALA A 549 -13.78 -31.49 -13.91
N ASN A 550 -14.26 -32.48 -13.14
CA ASN A 550 -13.82 -33.88 -13.25
C ASN A 550 -14.28 -34.50 -14.57
N HIS A 551 -15.53 -34.29 -14.97
CA HIS A 551 -16.08 -34.81 -16.22
C HIS A 551 -15.24 -34.40 -17.44
N VAL A 552 -14.84 -33.12 -17.53
CA VAL A 552 -13.97 -32.64 -18.62
C VAL A 552 -12.52 -33.12 -18.48
N SER A 553 -12.12 -33.62 -17.32
CA SER A 553 -10.76 -34.15 -17.05
C SER A 553 -10.62 -35.63 -17.33
N GLU A 554 -11.70 -36.40 -17.44
CA GLU A 554 -11.67 -37.85 -17.70
C GLU A 554 -11.15 -38.17 -19.11
N ASP A 555 -10.42 -39.25 -19.25
CA ASP A 555 -9.82 -39.65 -20.53
C ASP A 555 -10.88 -40.05 -21.57
N ASN A 556 -12.12 -40.33 -21.12
CA ASN A 556 -13.28 -40.60 -21.96
C ASN A 556 -13.84 -39.34 -22.64
N CYS A 557 -13.41 -38.15 -22.29
CA CYS A 557 -13.87 -36.90 -22.91
C CYS A 557 -13.18 -36.66 -24.28
N ASN A 558 -13.14 -37.66 -25.16
CA ASN A 558 -12.63 -37.51 -26.53
C ASN A 558 -13.44 -36.52 -27.36
N SER A 559 -14.58 -36.05 -26.86
CA SER A 559 -15.47 -35.09 -27.52
C SER A 559 -15.00 -33.62 -27.42
N LEU A 560 -14.17 -33.28 -26.44
CA LEU A 560 -13.57 -31.93 -26.34
C LEU A 560 -12.53 -31.70 -27.43
N THR A 561 -12.70 -30.60 -28.14
CA THR A 561 -11.73 -30.23 -29.19
C THR A 561 -10.45 -29.64 -28.58
N ALA A 562 -9.44 -29.48 -29.42
CA ALA A 562 -8.18 -28.87 -29.00
C ALA A 562 -8.37 -27.41 -28.51
N LEU A 563 -9.30 -26.67 -29.14
CA LEU A 563 -9.67 -25.31 -28.72
C LEU A 563 -10.27 -25.30 -27.33
N ASP A 564 -11.20 -26.22 -27.04
CA ASP A 564 -11.85 -26.34 -25.72
C ASP A 564 -10.81 -26.65 -24.63
N LYS A 565 -9.92 -27.60 -24.88
CA LYS A 565 -8.82 -27.99 -23.99
C LYS A 565 -7.83 -26.85 -23.74
N ALA A 566 -7.51 -26.06 -24.76
CA ALA A 566 -6.61 -24.91 -24.63
C ALA A 566 -7.18 -23.81 -23.72
N VAL A 567 -8.48 -23.54 -23.82
CA VAL A 567 -9.16 -22.57 -22.93
C VAL A 567 -9.18 -23.08 -21.49
N LEU A 568 -9.51 -24.34 -21.26
CA LEU A 568 -9.51 -24.94 -19.92
C LEU A 568 -8.12 -24.90 -19.27
N TYR A 569 -7.07 -25.20 -20.01
CA TYR A 569 -5.68 -25.07 -19.53
C TYR A 569 -5.35 -23.61 -19.15
N SER A 570 -5.67 -22.65 -20.01
CA SER A 570 -5.40 -21.23 -19.73
C SER A 570 -6.15 -20.78 -18.48
N LEU A 571 -7.37 -21.22 -18.30
CA LEU A 571 -8.20 -20.92 -17.13
C LEU A 571 -7.61 -21.54 -15.86
N SER A 572 -7.18 -22.83 -15.89
CA SER A 572 -6.56 -23.48 -14.73
C SER A 572 -5.27 -22.77 -14.30
N THR A 573 -4.46 -22.34 -15.25
CA THR A 573 -3.22 -21.60 -14.98
C THR A 573 -3.50 -20.29 -14.25
N ILE A 574 -4.47 -19.50 -14.72
CA ILE A 574 -4.85 -18.24 -14.08
C ILE A 574 -5.38 -18.48 -12.66
N ILE A 575 -6.23 -19.50 -12.49
CA ILE A 575 -6.78 -19.85 -11.17
C ILE A 575 -5.65 -20.24 -10.21
N SER A 576 -4.78 -21.16 -10.63
CA SER A 576 -3.66 -21.64 -9.82
C SER A 576 -2.72 -20.49 -9.42
N ASN A 577 -2.31 -19.65 -10.38
CA ASN A 577 -1.47 -18.49 -10.10
C ASN A 577 -2.14 -17.49 -9.16
N SER A 578 -3.42 -17.20 -9.41
CA SER A 578 -4.18 -16.22 -8.60
C SER A 578 -4.28 -16.66 -7.16
N LEU A 579 -4.67 -17.92 -6.92
CA LEU A 579 -4.95 -18.42 -5.56
C LEU A 579 -3.68 -18.78 -4.79
N ASN A 580 -2.69 -19.37 -5.45
CA ASN A 580 -1.46 -19.80 -4.76
C ASN A 580 -0.42 -18.67 -4.60
N THR A 581 -0.48 -17.62 -5.45
CA THR A 581 0.57 -16.62 -5.51
C THR A 581 0.03 -15.19 -5.37
N TYR A 582 -0.92 -14.79 -6.23
CA TYR A 582 -1.25 -13.37 -6.35
C TYR A 582 -2.15 -12.87 -5.22
N TYR A 583 -3.20 -13.60 -4.84
CA TYR A 583 -4.05 -13.24 -3.72
C TYR A 583 -3.30 -13.20 -2.38
N PRO A 584 -2.49 -14.24 -2.02
CA PRO A 584 -1.68 -14.19 -0.81
C PRO A 584 -0.68 -13.04 -0.76
N GLN A 585 -0.19 -12.59 -1.92
CA GLN A 585 0.74 -11.46 -2.04
C GLN A 585 0.06 -10.11 -2.32
N SER A 586 -1.28 -10.06 -2.31
CA SER A 586 -2.06 -8.86 -2.65
C SER A 586 -1.73 -8.26 -4.03
N ARG A 587 -1.32 -9.09 -4.99
CA ARG A 587 -0.97 -8.71 -6.36
C ARG A 587 -2.20 -8.67 -7.28
N TYR A 588 -3.21 -7.90 -6.91
CA TYR A 588 -4.48 -7.80 -7.63
C TYR A 588 -4.32 -7.26 -9.06
N ASN A 589 -3.35 -6.38 -9.28
CA ASN A 589 -2.99 -5.87 -10.60
C ASN A 589 -2.57 -6.98 -11.56
N THR A 590 -1.80 -7.97 -11.08
CA THR A 590 -1.38 -9.12 -11.90
C THR A 590 -2.58 -10.00 -12.24
N ILE A 591 -3.49 -10.27 -11.29
CA ILE A 591 -4.73 -11.01 -11.54
C ILE A 591 -5.54 -10.34 -12.66
N LEU A 592 -5.76 -9.03 -12.55
CA LEU A 592 -6.53 -8.28 -13.55
C LEU A 592 -5.85 -8.26 -14.91
N ALA A 593 -4.53 -8.16 -14.97
CA ALA A 593 -3.77 -8.19 -16.22
C ALA A 593 -3.84 -9.57 -16.91
N GLU A 594 -3.69 -10.66 -16.16
CA GLU A 594 -3.83 -12.02 -16.72
C GLU A 594 -5.27 -12.29 -17.20
N ILE A 595 -6.27 -11.82 -16.47
CA ILE A 595 -7.67 -11.94 -16.90
C ILE A 595 -7.93 -11.11 -18.16
N ASP A 596 -7.43 -9.88 -18.28
CA ASP A 596 -7.56 -9.06 -19.49
C ASP A 596 -6.93 -9.73 -20.70
N GLN A 597 -5.74 -10.33 -20.52
CA GLN A 597 -5.07 -11.09 -21.55
C GLN A 597 -5.88 -12.34 -21.96
N PHE A 598 -6.39 -13.08 -20.98
CA PHE A 598 -7.25 -14.24 -21.21
C PHE A 598 -8.53 -13.87 -21.95
N LEU A 599 -9.19 -12.79 -21.57
CA LEU A 599 -10.40 -12.31 -22.25
C LEU A 599 -10.13 -11.85 -23.69
N SER A 600 -8.98 -11.26 -23.94
CA SER A 600 -8.55 -10.92 -25.29
C SER A 600 -8.38 -12.19 -26.15
N TYR A 601 -7.71 -13.21 -25.61
CA TYR A 601 -7.58 -14.52 -26.24
C TYR A 601 -8.94 -15.21 -26.44
N LEU A 602 -9.75 -15.25 -25.38
CA LEU A 602 -11.09 -15.85 -25.41
C LEU A 602 -11.98 -15.21 -26.49
N SER A 603 -11.99 -13.89 -26.56
CA SER A 603 -12.81 -13.13 -27.52
C SER A 603 -12.30 -13.27 -28.97
N SER A 604 -10.98 -13.11 -29.17
CA SER A 604 -10.43 -13.05 -30.52
C SER A 604 -10.26 -14.43 -31.17
N VAL A 605 -9.96 -15.46 -30.38
CA VAL A 605 -9.71 -16.82 -30.86
C VAL A 605 -10.90 -17.72 -30.59
N TYR A 606 -11.19 -17.99 -29.31
CA TYR A 606 -12.15 -19.02 -28.94
C TYR A 606 -13.59 -18.68 -29.32
N ILE A 607 -14.13 -17.57 -28.81
CA ILE A 607 -15.52 -17.14 -29.10
C ILE A 607 -15.75 -17.02 -30.60
N THR A 608 -14.79 -16.46 -31.32
CA THR A 608 -14.90 -16.31 -32.77
C THR A 608 -14.95 -17.66 -33.48
N SER A 609 -14.13 -18.62 -33.03
CA SER A 609 -14.07 -19.96 -33.63
C SER A 609 -15.29 -20.84 -33.32
N VAL A 610 -15.88 -20.69 -32.11
CA VAL A 610 -16.98 -21.57 -31.68
C VAL A 610 -18.39 -21.08 -32.07
N LYS A 611 -18.52 -19.85 -32.61
CA LYS A 611 -19.82 -19.31 -33.08
C LYS A 611 -20.55 -20.26 -34.02
N ASP A 612 -19.81 -20.93 -34.87
CA ASP A 612 -20.38 -21.90 -35.79
C ASP A 612 -21.02 -23.08 -35.06
N ARG A 613 -20.39 -23.62 -34.02
CA ARG A 613 -20.92 -24.69 -33.18
C ARG A 613 -22.18 -24.24 -32.42
N LEU A 614 -22.17 -23.03 -31.87
CA LEU A 614 -23.27 -22.49 -31.07
C LEU A 614 -24.52 -22.19 -31.89
N TYR A 615 -24.35 -21.63 -33.09
CA TYR A 615 -25.49 -21.10 -33.85
C TYR A 615 -26.00 -22.02 -34.94
N PHE A 616 -25.15 -22.93 -35.42
CA PHE A 616 -25.52 -23.71 -36.61
C PHE A 616 -25.63 -25.21 -36.34
N ASN A 617 -25.12 -25.72 -35.19
CA ASN A 617 -25.36 -27.09 -34.80
C ASN A 617 -26.70 -27.28 -34.12
N SER A 618 -27.18 -28.55 -34.12
CA SER A 618 -28.38 -28.95 -33.41
C SER A 618 -28.26 -28.64 -31.91
N PRO A 619 -29.37 -28.37 -31.19
CA PRO A 619 -29.36 -28.21 -29.74
C PRO A 619 -28.66 -29.36 -29.01
N ASP A 620 -28.82 -30.61 -29.46
CA ASP A 620 -28.26 -31.79 -28.80
C ASP A 620 -26.89 -32.20 -29.32
N ASP A 621 -26.29 -31.41 -30.20
CA ASP A 621 -24.96 -31.68 -30.74
C ASP A 621 -23.90 -31.64 -29.64
N SER A 622 -23.07 -32.67 -29.55
CA SER A 622 -22.05 -32.82 -28.52
C SER A 622 -21.02 -31.70 -28.54
N SER A 623 -20.61 -31.21 -29.71
CA SER A 623 -19.64 -30.15 -29.83
C SER A 623 -20.18 -28.78 -29.37
N ARG A 624 -21.48 -28.56 -29.55
CA ARG A 624 -22.22 -27.42 -29.02
C ARG A 624 -22.31 -27.50 -27.50
N ARG A 625 -22.69 -28.65 -26.94
CA ARG A 625 -22.76 -28.88 -25.49
C ARG A 625 -21.40 -28.77 -24.81
N ASN A 626 -20.33 -29.26 -25.43
CA ASN A 626 -18.98 -29.09 -24.94
C ASN A 626 -18.56 -27.61 -24.88
N THR A 627 -18.85 -26.81 -25.91
CA THR A 627 -18.62 -25.37 -25.89
C THR A 627 -19.38 -24.67 -24.75
N GLN A 628 -20.65 -25.07 -24.53
CA GLN A 628 -21.44 -24.52 -23.41
C GLN A 628 -20.89 -24.96 -22.05
N THR A 629 -20.37 -26.16 -21.92
CA THR A 629 -19.67 -26.64 -20.72
C THR A 629 -18.44 -25.78 -20.41
N VAL A 630 -17.61 -25.51 -21.43
CA VAL A 630 -16.42 -24.60 -21.27
C VAL A 630 -16.86 -23.19 -20.89
N PHE A 631 -17.92 -22.65 -21.48
CA PHE A 631 -18.45 -21.34 -21.11
C PHE A 631 -18.95 -21.32 -19.67
N TRP A 632 -19.73 -22.32 -19.25
CA TRP A 632 -20.22 -22.40 -17.89
C TRP A 632 -19.08 -22.46 -16.87
N LEU A 633 -18.12 -23.36 -17.05
CA LEU A 633 -16.92 -23.43 -16.20
C LEU A 633 -16.14 -22.11 -16.18
N THR A 634 -15.98 -21.47 -17.34
CA THR A 634 -15.27 -20.18 -17.43
C THR A 634 -16.01 -19.08 -16.64
N VAL A 635 -17.33 -19.00 -16.75
CA VAL A 635 -18.15 -18.03 -16.02
C VAL A 635 -18.08 -18.28 -14.52
N GLU A 636 -18.24 -19.51 -14.06
CA GLU A 636 -18.16 -19.85 -12.63
C GLU A 636 -16.77 -19.54 -12.04
N CYS A 637 -15.70 -19.87 -12.75
CA CYS A 637 -14.35 -19.58 -12.32
C CYS A 637 -14.06 -18.06 -12.26
N LEU A 638 -14.48 -17.30 -13.27
CA LEU A 638 -14.32 -15.85 -13.27
C LEU A 638 -15.15 -15.17 -12.19
N LYS A 639 -16.37 -15.67 -11.89
CA LYS A 639 -17.17 -15.19 -10.76
C LYS A 639 -16.38 -15.35 -9.45
N ALA A 640 -15.86 -16.54 -9.19
CA ALA A 640 -15.11 -16.81 -7.97
C ALA A 640 -13.85 -15.95 -7.84
N LEU A 641 -13.07 -15.84 -8.92
CA LEU A 641 -11.85 -15.04 -8.91
C LEU A 641 -12.11 -13.54 -8.75
N LEU A 642 -13.17 -13.02 -9.37
CA LEU A 642 -13.42 -11.58 -9.44
C LEU A 642 -14.39 -11.05 -8.39
N ALA A 643 -15.13 -11.90 -7.67
CA ALA A 643 -16.07 -11.47 -6.65
C ALA A 643 -15.46 -10.53 -5.59
N PRO A 644 -14.24 -10.75 -5.07
CA PRO A 644 -13.62 -9.82 -4.14
C PRO A 644 -13.26 -8.46 -4.75
N ILE A 645 -13.02 -8.41 -6.06
CA ILE A 645 -12.58 -7.19 -6.78
C ILE A 645 -13.77 -6.45 -7.38
N LEU A 646 -14.66 -7.15 -8.08
CA LEU A 646 -15.79 -6.61 -8.86
C LEU A 646 -17.13 -7.20 -8.38
N PRO A 647 -17.53 -6.97 -7.12
CA PRO A 647 -18.68 -7.65 -6.52
C PRO A 647 -20.00 -7.38 -7.23
N TYR A 648 -20.23 -6.16 -7.73
CA TYR A 648 -21.50 -5.82 -8.38
C TYR A 648 -21.68 -6.50 -9.73
N LEU A 649 -20.61 -6.59 -10.54
CA LEU A 649 -20.66 -7.31 -11.80
C LEU A 649 -20.86 -8.80 -11.57
N MET A 650 -20.17 -9.37 -10.57
CA MET A 650 -20.32 -10.81 -10.27
C MET A 650 -21.69 -11.14 -9.74
N GLU A 651 -22.32 -10.26 -8.96
CA GLU A 651 -23.71 -10.39 -8.52
C GLU A 651 -24.70 -10.33 -9.71
N GLU A 652 -24.50 -9.43 -10.66
CA GLU A 652 -25.30 -9.37 -11.91
C GLU A 652 -25.20 -10.70 -12.67
N VAL A 653 -23.99 -11.24 -12.83
CA VAL A 653 -23.75 -12.49 -13.54
C VAL A 653 -24.36 -13.67 -12.80
N GLU A 654 -24.22 -13.72 -11.45
CA GLU A 654 -24.81 -14.77 -10.63
C GLU A 654 -26.34 -14.79 -10.74
N SER A 655 -27.00 -13.63 -10.69
CA SER A 655 -28.45 -13.56 -10.83
C SER A 655 -28.92 -14.13 -12.17
N VAL A 656 -28.16 -13.90 -13.25
CA VAL A 656 -28.46 -14.45 -14.59
C VAL A 656 -28.25 -15.97 -14.63
N THR A 657 -27.10 -16.45 -14.17
CA THR A 657 -26.78 -17.89 -14.18
C THR A 657 -27.68 -18.68 -13.25
N TRP A 658 -28.08 -18.11 -12.12
CA TRP A 658 -29.04 -18.70 -11.20
C TRP A 658 -30.44 -18.82 -11.81
N ASN A 659 -30.92 -17.76 -12.46
CA ASN A 659 -32.21 -17.77 -13.13
C ASN A 659 -32.28 -18.83 -14.26
N LEU A 660 -31.17 -19.01 -14.98
CA LEU A 660 -31.05 -20.06 -16.00
C LEU A 660 -31.13 -21.48 -15.37
N LEU A 661 -30.40 -21.68 -14.28
CA LEU A 661 -30.42 -22.97 -13.55
C LEU A 661 -31.79 -23.26 -12.93
N SER A 662 -32.37 -22.30 -12.22
CA SER A 662 -33.64 -22.45 -11.50
C SER A 662 -34.83 -22.66 -12.42
N SER A 663 -34.84 -22.04 -13.61
CA SER A 663 -35.88 -22.22 -14.62
C SER A 663 -35.90 -23.63 -15.20
N GLN A 664 -34.78 -24.34 -15.15
CA GLN A 664 -34.64 -25.71 -15.67
C GLN A 664 -34.81 -26.79 -14.61
N LEU A 665 -34.75 -26.40 -13.32
CA LEU A 665 -34.84 -27.32 -12.17
C LEU A 665 -35.99 -26.85 -11.27
N ASN A 666 -37.16 -27.46 -11.44
CA ASN A 666 -38.44 -27.10 -10.78
C ASN A 666 -38.43 -27.13 -9.23
N ASP A 667 -37.36 -27.57 -8.57
CA ASP A 667 -37.28 -27.86 -7.12
C ASP A 667 -36.07 -27.26 -6.39
N PHE A 668 -35.38 -26.22 -6.92
CA PHE A 668 -34.29 -25.60 -6.18
C PHE A 668 -34.82 -24.63 -5.10
N ASN A 669 -34.62 -24.98 -3.83
CA ASN A 669 -35.01 -24.17 -2.68
C ASN A 669 -34.38 -22.76 -2.70
N GLN A 670 -35.22 -21.73 -2.76
CA GLN A 670 -34.86 -20.28 -2.84
C GLN A 670 -34.33 -19.68 -1.53
N SER A 671 -33.94 -20.47 -0.50
CA SER A 671 -33.83 -19.97 0.86
C SER A 671 -32.48 -19.41 1.31
N THR A 672 -31.45 -19.34 0.46
CA THR A 672 -30.14 -18.79 0.86
C THR A 672 -29.74 -17.56 0.04
N THR A 673 -29.35 -16.48 0.73
CA THR A 673 -28.83 -15.27 0.10
C THR A 673 -27.47 -15.55 -0.60
N LEU A 674 -27.14 -14.77 -1.62
CA LEU A 674 -25.86 -14.87 -2.33
C LEU A 674 -24.65 -14.75 -1.39
N LEU A 675 -24.75 -13.90 -0.37
CA LEU A 675 -23.70 -13.77 0.67
C LEU A 675 -23.50 -15.08 1.45
N GLU A 676 -24.57 -15.84 1.74
CA GLU A 676 -24.47 -17.14 2.41
C GLU A 676 -23.92 -18.21 1.47
N ARG A 677 -24.19 -18.11 0.17
CA ARG A 677 -23.64 -19.02 -0.85
C ARG A 677 -22.16 -18.76 -1.10
N TYR A 678 -21.75 -17.49 -1.15
CA TYR A 678 -20.34 -17.13 -1.24
C TYR A 678 -19.57 -17.27 0.09
N SER A 679 -20.23 -17.20 1.24
CA SER A 679 -19.59 -17.49 2.53
C SER A 679 -19.25 -18.97 2.68
N SER A 680 -20.01 -19.87 2.07
CA SER A 680 -19.63 -21.29 1.94
C SER A 680 -18.55 -21.54 0.87
N LEU A 681 -18.33 -20.58 -0.03
CA LEU A 681 -17.32 -20.56 -1.09
C LEU A 681 -16.19 -19.56 -0.78
N SER A 682 -16.08 -19.11 0.49
CA SER A 682 -15.18 -18.02 0.82
C SER A 682 -13.73 -18.38 0.51
N LEU A 683 -13.05 -17.50 -0.18
CA LEU A 683 -11.58 -17.45 -0.29
C LEU A 683 -10.90 -17.50 1.09
N HIS A 684 -11.63 -17.17 2.15
CA HIS A 684 -11.17 -17.25 3.54
C HIS A 684 -10.76 -18.68 3.95
N ASP A 685 -11.49 -19.69 3.50
CA ASP A 685 -11.14 -21.09 3.78
C ASP A 685 -9.93 -21.57 2.97
N TYR A 686 -9.64 -20.90 1.86
CA TYR A 686 -8.46 -21.20 1.04
C TYR A 686 -7.18 -20.61 1.60
N CYS A 687 -7.25 -19.42 2.21
CA CYS A 687 -6.08 -18.73 2.80
C CYS A 687 -5.73 -19.20 4.21
N SER A 688 -6.60 -19.98 4.88
CA SER A 688 -6.29 -20.55 6.19
C SER A 688 -5.34 -21.74 6.02
N VAL A 689 -4.08 -21.53 6.39
CA VAL A 689 -2.98 -22.54 6.36
C VAL A 689 -3.18 -23.65 7.40
N ASP A 690 -4.35 -23.77 8.00
CA ASP A 690 -4.64 -24.84 8.96
C ASP A 690 -5.00 -26.14 8.25
N LYS A 691 -3.97 -26.94 8.00
CA LYS A 691 -4.07 -28.28 7.37
C LYS A 691 -4.93 -29.28 8.15
N SER A 692 -5.48 -28.91 9.30
CA SER A 692 -6.30 -29.78 10.16
C SER A 692 -7.81 -29.64 9.95
N LYS A 693 -8.28 -28.65 9.15
CA LYS A 693 -9.71 -28.48 8.83
C LYS A 693 -10.10 -29.20 7.55
N PRO A 694 -11.34 -29.73 7.45
CA PRO A 694 -11.81 -30.36 6.22
C PRO A 694 -11.71 -29.37 5.05
N CYS A 695 -11.20 -29.87 3.93
CA CYS A 695 -11.01 -29.16 2.67
C CYS A 695 -12.30 -28.42 2.29
N SER A 696 -12.23 -27.10 2.06
CA SER A 696 -13.36 -26.36 1.51
C SER A 696 -13.73 -26.91 0.13
N ASP A 697 -15.01 -26.85 -0.25
CA ASP A 697 -15.50 -27.31 -1.55
C ASP A 697 -14.70 -26.71 -2.73
N TRP A 698 -14.23 -25.48 -2.61
CA TRP A 698 -13.39 -24.82 -3.61
C TRP A 698 -11.99 -25.44 -3.76
N THR A 699 -11.36 -25.89 -2.68
CA THR A 699 -10.06 -26.58 -2.75
C THR A 699 -10.18 -27.88 -3.55
N LEU A 700 -11.31 -28.58 -3.43
CA LEU A 700 -11.62 -29.74 -4.24
C LEU A 700 -11.83 -29.38 -5.71
N CYS A 701 -12.59 -28.31 -5.99
CA CYS A 701 -12.79 -27.80 -7.36
C CYS A 701 -11.45 -27.44 -8.01
N LEU A 702 -10.56 -26.76 -7.29
CA LEU A 702 -9.23 -26.39 -7.76
C LEU A 702 -8.34 -27.60 -8.03
N SER A 703 -8.39 -28.62 -7.16
CA SER A 703 -7.63 -29.85 -7.37
C SER A 703 -8.08 -30.59 -8.64
N ALA A 704 -9.38 -30.54 -8.95
CA ALA A 704 -9.92 -31.07 -10.19
C ALA A 704 -9.46 -30.24 -11.41
N MET A 705 -9.45 -28.90 -11.31
CA MET A 705 -9.02 -28.01 -12.37
C MET A 705 -7.51 -28.13 -12.65
N ASN A 706 -6.66 -28.40 -11.65
CA ASN A 706 -5.24 -28.68 -11.86
C ASN A 706 -4.98 -29.89 -12.79
N ARG A 707 -5.94 -30.79 -12.92
CA ARG A 707 -5.84 -31.90 -13.89
C ARG A 707 -5.88 -31.41 -15.35
N TRP A 708 -6.31 -30.18 -15.61
CA TRP A 708 -6.29 -29.59 -16.95
C TRP A 708 -4.89 -29.21 -17.42
N ASP A 709 -3.88 -29.27 -16.57
CA ASP A 709 -2.47 -29.06 -16.94
C ASP A 709 -2.00 -30.03 -18.01
N LYS A 710 -2.61 -31.21 -18.09
CA LYS A 710 -2.37 -32.16 -19.21
C LYS A 710 -2.72 -31.57 -20.59
N PHE A 711 -3.53 -30.51 -20.62
CA PHE A 711 -3.91 -29.85 -21.87
C PHE A 711 -2.93 -28.76 -22.34
N LYS A 712 -1.81 -28.57 -21.65
CA LYS A 712 -0.79 -27.54 -21.96
C LYS A 712 -0.34 -27.55 -23.41
N HIS A 713 -0.11 -28.74 -23.97
CA HIS A 713 0.31 -28.88 -25.36
C HIS A 713 -0.74 -28.36 -26.36
N TYR A 714 -2.03 -28.49 -26.06
CA TYR A 714 -3.09 -27.93 -26.91
C TYR A 714 -3.11 -26.41 -26.90
N SER A 715 -2.83 -25.77 -25.76
CA SER A 715 -2.65 -24.31 -25.70
C SER A 715 -1.51 -23.84 -26.59
N ASN A 716 -0.36 -24.52 -26.56
CA ASN A 716 0.76 -24.22 -27.43
C ASN A 716 0.37 -24.38 -28.92
N TYR A 717 -0.33 -25.45 -29.27
CA TYR A 717 -0.79 -25.67 -30.65
C TYR A 717 -1.72 -24.57 -31.15
N VAL A 718 -2.71 -24.18 -30.35
CA VAL A 718 -3.65 -23.12 -30.71
C VAL A 718 -2.94 -21.76 -30.83
N ASN A 719 -1.98 -21.47 -29.95
CA ASN A 719 -1.18 -20.24 -30.03
C ASN A 719 -0.32 -20.19 -31.30
N THR A 720 0.31 -21.33 -31.67
CA THR A 720 1.10 -21.45 -32.91
C THR A 720 0.21 -21.27 -34.14
N ALA A 721 -0.95 -21.91 -34.17
CA ALA A 721 -1.92 -21.78 -35.28
C ALA A 721 -2.48 -20.34 -35.38
N SER A 722 -2.72 -19.68 -34.24
CA SER A 722 -3.15 -18.27 -34.20
C SER A 722 -2.07 -17.30 -34.67
N SER A 723 -0.79 -17.62 -34.41
CA SER A 723 0.35 -16.88 -34.94
C SER A 723 0.45 -17.06 -36.46
N LEU A 724 0.28 -18.30 -36.95
CA LEU A 724 0.22 -18.61 -38.36
C LEU A 724 -0.89 -17.82 -39.08
N PHE A 725 -2.08 -17.77 -38.51
CA PHE A 725 -3.18 -16.94 -39.04
C PHE A 725 -2.77 -15.48 -39.21
N ARG A 726 -2.17 -14.87 -38.17
CA ARG A 726 -1.69 -13.48 -38.23
C ARG A 726 -0.61 -13.30 -39.32
N SER A 727 0.34 -14.22 -39.42
CA SER A 727 1.39 -14.15 -40.44
C SER A 727 0.82 -14.27 -41.83
N LEU A 728 -0.11 -15.21 -42.07
CA LEU A 728 -0.76 -15.37 -43.38
C LEU A 728 -1.56 -14.14 -43.77
N THR A 729 -2.39 -13.61 -42.88
CA THR A 729 -3.21 -12.42 -43.14
C THR A 729 -2.39 -11.17 -43.44
N ASN A 730 -1.23 -11.02 -42.79
CA ASN A 730 -0.31 -9.91 -43.03
C ASN A 730 0.48 -10.06 -44.33
N SER A 731 0.69 -11.28 -44.82
CA SER A 731 1.43 -11.57 -46.03
C SER A 731 0.59 -11.55 -47.30
N LEU A 732 -0.75 -11.59 -47.17
CA LEU A 732 -1.64 -11.50 -48.31
C LEU A 732 -1.64 -10.06 -48.86
N PRO A 733 -1.70 -9.90 -50.22
CA PRO A 733 -1.71 -8.58 -50.86
C PRO A 733 -2.93 -7.78 -50.49
N LYS A 734 -2.70 -6.56 -49.96
CA LYS A 734 -3.78 -5.63 -49.60
C LYS A 734 -4.30 -4.95 -50.88
N GLY A 735 -5.62 -5.00 -51.03
CA GLY A 735 -6.27 -4.34 -52.20
C GLY A 735 -6.43 -5.24 -53.41
N ASP A 736 -6.07 -6.51 -53.33
CA ASP A 736 -6.37 -7.50 -54.36
C ASP A 736 -7.88 -7.82 -54.30
N GLU A 737 -8.54 -7.77 -55.45
CA GLU A 737 -9.99 -7.99 -55.59
C GLU A 737 -10.46 -9.36 -55.13
N HIS A 738 -9.56 -10.34 -55.10
CA HIS A 738 -9.83 -11.71 -54.67
C HIS A 738 -9.68 -11.92 -53.14
N VAL A 739 -9.07 -10.95 -52.43
CA VAL A 739 -8.82 -11.03 -51.01
C VAL A 739 -9.83 -10.17 -50.23
N PRO A 740 -10.77 -10.76 -49.48
CA PRO A 740 -11.76 -9.97 -48.73
C PRO A 740 -11.08 -9.02 -47.73
N SER A 741 -11.54 -7.77 -47.70
CA SER A 741 -10.96 -6.73 -46.83
C SER A 741 -11.19 -6.97 -45.34
N THR A 742 -12.32 -7.61 -44.98
CA THR A 742 -12.70 -7.82 -43.56
C THR A 742 -12.23 -9.16 -42.97
N ASN A 743 -12.09 -10.19 -43.79
CA ASN A 743 -11.58 -11.50 -43.39
C ASN A 743 -10.86 -12.16 -44.58
N PRO A 744 -9.57 -11.91 -44.76
CA PRO A 744 -8.81 -12.30 -45.95
C PRO A 744 -8.87 -13.77 -46.32
N LEU A 745 -9.05 -14.67 -45.38
CA LEU A 745 -9.08 -16.10 -45.62
C LEU A 745 -10.49 -16.69 -45.70
N SER A 746 -11.56 -15.88 -45.52
CA SER A 746 -12.94 -16.41 -45.40
C SER A 746 -13.46 -17.15 -46.64
N SER A 747 -12.93 -16.85 -47.82
CA SER A 747 -13.27 -17.53 -49.09
C SER A 747 -12.13 -18.44 -49.58
N ALA A 748 -11.02 -18.56 -48.82
CA ALA A 748 -9.83 -19.29 -49.24
C ALA A 748 -9.86 -20.75 -48.79
N ASN A 749 -9.26 -21.59 -49.62
CA ASN A 749 -8.84 -22.95 -49.28
C ASN A 749 -7.37 -22.87 -48.85
N VAL A 750 -7.03 -23.35 -47.67
CA VAL A 750 -5.68 -23.30 -47.14
C VAL A 750 -5.11 -24.73 -47.06
N HIS A 751 -3.97 -24.95 -47.71
CA HIS A 751 -3.26 -26.20 -47.59
C HIS A 751 -1.88 -25.97 -46.96
N ILE A 752 -1.54 -26.79 -45.94
CA ILE A 752 -0.23 -26.74 -45.26
C ILE A 752 0.55 -28.01 -45.58
N THR A 753 1.74 -27.84 -46.18
CA THR A 753 2.68 -28.92 -46.36
C THR A 753 3.83 -28.80 -45.38
N ILE A 754 4.14 -29.85 -44.65
CA ILE A 754 5.23 -29.88 -43.67
C ILE A 754 6.35 -30.86 -44.09
N PRO A 755 7.61 -30.52 -43.84
CA PRO A 755 8.72 -31.45 -44.05
C PRO A 755 8.62 -32.64 -43.09
N THR A 756 9.10 -33.82 -43.52
CA THR A 756 9.04 -35.07 -42.75
C THR A 756 9.74 -35.02 -41.37
N LYS A 757 10.55 -34.00 -41.09
CA LYS A 757 11.34 -33.85 -39.85
C LYS A 757 10.73 -33.02 -38.75
N SER A 758 9.64 -32.29 -38.97
CA SER A 758 9.03 -31.38 -37.99
C SER A 758 7.95 -32.06 -37.13
N GLN A 759 8.37 -32.90 -36.18
CA GLN A 759 7.45 -33.64 -35.31
C GLN A 759 6.47 -32.76 -34.54
N GLU A 760 6.91 -31.61 -34.04
CA GLU A 760 6.06 -30.71 -33.26
C GLU A 760 4.93 -30.13 -34.11
N VAL A 761 5.23 -29.68 -35.33
CA VAL A 761 4.24 -29.16 -36.27
C VAL A 761 3.26 -30.27 -36.69
N TYR A 762 3.79 -31.49 -36.92
CA TYR A 762 2.96 -32.65 -37.21
C TYR A 762 1.93 -32.94 -36.11
N HIS A 763 2.35 -32.99 -34.84
CA HIS A 763 1.44 -33.19 -33.71
C HIS A 763 0.42 -32.07 -33.55
N MET A 764 0.83 -30.83 -33.79
CA MET A 764 -0.08 -29.69 -33.80
C MET A 764 -1.16 -29.84 -34.87
N LEU A 765 -0.77 -30.09 -36.12
CA LEU A 765 -1.74 -30.21 -37.21
C LEU A 765 -2.68 -31.38 -36.99
N LYS A 766 -2.16 -32.51 -36.53
CA LYS A 766 -2.97 -33.70 -36.22
C LYS A 766 -3.98 -33.45 -35.08
N ALA A 767 -3.59 -32.65 -34.08
CA ALA A 767 -4.46 -32.29 -32.96
C ALA A 767 -5.59 -31.33 -33.38
N LEU A 768 -5.26 -30.37 -34.25
CA LEU A 768 -6.18 -29.32 -34.68
C LEU A 768 -6.99 -29.72 -35.94
N HIS A 769 -6.53 -30.70 -36.70
CA HIS A 769 -7.13 -31.22 -37.92
C HIS A 769 -6.76 -32.70 -38.07
N PRO A 770 -7.54 -33.63 -37.48
CA PRO A 770 -7.15 -35.06 -37.32
C PRO A 770 -6.92 -35.81 -38.62
N LEU A 771 -7.55 -35.39 -39.73
CA LEU A 771 -7.52 -36.09 -40.98
C LEU A 771 -6.43 -35.55 -41.95
N GLU A 772 -5.36 -36.29 -42.11
CA GLU A 772 -4.27 -35.94 -43.05
C GLU A 772 -4.77 -36.05 -44.50
N SER A 773 -4.35 -35.13 -45.37
CA SER A 773 -4.71 -35.03 -46.77
C SER A 773 -6.22 -34.92 -47.10
N CYS A 774 -7.07 -34.81 -46.09
CA CYS A 774 -8.50 -34.59 -46.28
C CYS A 774 -8.87 -33.12 -46.11
N VAL A 775 -9.79 -32.64 -46.94
CA VAL A 775 -10.34 -31.28 -46.80
C VAL A 775 -11.44 -31.27 -45.73
N SER A 776 -11.28 -30.38 -44.74
CA SER A 776 -12.33 -30.17 -43.74
C SER A 776 -12.73 -28.71 -43.69
N VAL A 777 -14.02 -28.50 -43.49
CA VAL A 777 -14.63 -27.19 -43.33
C VAL A 777 -14.96 -26.87 -41.89
N SER A 778 -14.71 -27.78 -40.93
CA SER A 778 -15.16 -27.69 -39.54
C SER A 778 -14.12 -28.12 -38.51
N SER A 779 -12.86 -28.30 -38.91
CA SER A 779 -11.77 -28.54 -37.94
C SER A 779 -11.40 -27.31 -37.11
N ASP A 780 -10.79 -27.53 -35.94
CA ASP A 780 -10.30 -26.41 -35.11
C ASP A 780 -9.33 -25.53 -35.86
N LEU A 781 -8.45 -26.12 -36.70
CA LEU A 781 -7.50 -25.37 -37.51
C LEU A 781 -8.22 -24.47 -38.54
N CYS A 782 -9.26 -25.00 -39.19
CA CYS A 782 -10.09 -24.23 -40.11
C CYS A 782 -10.78 -23.03 -39.40
N HIS A 783 -11.26 -23.24 -38.21
CA HIS A 783 -11.85 -22.16 -37.39
C HIS A 783 -10.83 -21.12 -36.93
N ILE A 784 -9.64 -21.52 -36.49
CA ILE A 784 -8.55 -20.60 -36.08
C ILE A 784 -8.08 -19.78 -37.28
N LEU A 785 -7.86 -20.40 -38.42
CA LEU A 785 -7.45 -19.73 -39.66
C LEU A 785 -8.59 -18.97 -40.34
N ARG A 786 -9.83 -19.18 -39.91
CA ARG A 786 -11.03 -18.56 -40.50
C ARG A 786 -11.15 -18.81 -41.97
N ALA A 787 -10.64 -19.95 -42.43
CA ALA A 787 -10.63 -20.34 -43.83
C ALA A 787 -11.95 -21.01 -44.25
N SER A 788 -12.25 -21.00 -45.55
CA SER A 788 -13.42 -21.69 -46.10
C SER A 788 -13.26 -23.21 -45.99
N SER A 789 -12.07 -23.70 -46.29
CA SER A 789 -11.68 -25.10 -46.10
C SER A 789 -10.19 -25.21 -45.76
N MET A 790 -9.83 -26.34 -45.20
CA MET A 790 -8.45 -26.60 -44.74
C MET A 790 -8.06 -28.05 -45.04
N SER A 791 -6.78 -28.24 -45.44
CA SER A 791 -6.13 -29.53 -45.51
C SER A 791 -4.66 -29.42 -45.21
N TRP A 792 -4.00 -30.51 -44.86
CA TRP A 792 -2.54 -30.57 -44.67
C TRP A 792 -1.99 -31.92 -45.09
N SER A 793 -0.70 -31.95 -45.44
CA SER A 793 0.01 -33.15 -45.84
C SER A 793 1.45 -33.14 -45.30
N CYS A 794 2.05 -34.32 -45.14
CA CYS A 794 3.42 -34.52 -44.73
C CYS A 794 4.26 -34.99 -45.91
N GLY A 795 5.46 -34.44 -46.12
CA GLY A 795 6.37 -34.83 -47.22
C GLY A 795 6.17 -34.02 -48.50
N SER A 796 6.66 -34.49 -49.59
CA SER A 796 6.65 -33.82 -50.91
C SER A 796 5.35 -34.00 -51.66
N TYR A 797 4.21 -33.72 -51.01
CA TYR A 797 2.91 -33.79 -51.66
C TYR A 797 2.66 -32.52 -52.49
N GLU A 798 2.54 -32.66 -53.81
CA GLU A 798 2.12 -31.58 -54.68
C GLU A 798 0.59 -31.41 -54.62
N TYR A 799 0.14 -30.31 -54.00
CA TYR A 799 -1.27 -29.95 -54.03
C TYR A 799 -1.68 -29.56 -55.46
N LYS A 800 -2.58 -30.34 -56.07
CA LYS A 800 -3.08 -30.03 -57.42
C LYS A 800 -4.06 -28.88 -57.35
N VAL A 801 -3.62 -27.74 -57.87
CA VAL A 801 -4.45 -26.53 -58.00
C VAL A 801 -5.33 -26.66 -59.23
N THR A 802 -6.63 -26.77 -59.07
CA THR A 802 -7.63 -26.76 -60.12
C THR A 802 -8.57 -25.59 -59.96
N ASP A 803 -8.78 -24.84 -61.04
CA ASP A 803 -9.83 -23.78 -61.15
C ASP A 803 -9.77 -22.69 -60.08
N THR A 804 -8.62 -22.03 -59.88
CA THR A 804 -8.42 -20.95 -58.91
C THR A 804 -8.16 -19.60 -59.59
N VAL A 805 -8.62 -18.51 -58.96
CA VAL A 805 -8.38 -17.14 -59.41
C VAL A 805 -7.15 -16.50 -58.77
N GLY A 806 -6.82 -16.89 -57.56
CA GLY A 806 -5.63 -16.45 -56.83
C GLY A 806 -4.91 -17.62 -56.17
N TYR A 807 -3.61 -17.70 -56.31
CA TYR A 807 -2.76 -18.72 -55.68
C TYR A 807 -1.57 -18.03 -55.03
N TYR A 808 -1.43 -18.20 -53.71
CA TYR A 808 -0.33 -17.64 -52.95
C TYR A 808 0.37 -18.74 -52.16
N ASN A 809 1.70 -18.78 -52.24
CA ASN A 809 2.54 -19.68 -51.49
C ASN A 809 3.41 -18.92 -50.51
N PHE A 810 3.44 -19.38 -49.28
CA PHE A 810 4.24 -18.81 -48.20
C PHE A 810 5.10 -19.90 -47.55
N ASN A 811 6.36 -19.55 -47.21
CA ASN A 811 7.21 -20.35 -46.35
C ASN A 811 7.20 -19.72 -44.97
N LEU A 812 6.57 -20.38 -44.02
CA LEU A 812 6.41 -19.88 -42.67
C LEU A 812 6.85 -20.94 -41.65
N ASN A 813 7.90 -20.68 -40.90
CA ASN A 813 8.36 -21.55 -39.81
C ASN A 813 8.42 -23.05 -40.20
N ASP A 814 9.18 -23.42 -41.18
CA ASP A 814 9.31 -24.80 -41.70
C ASP A 814 8.02 -25.38 -42.34
N MET A 815 7.00 -24.56 -42.59
CA MET A 815 5.77 -24.97 -43.29
C MET A 815 5.70 -24.29 -44.64
N GLN A 816 5.29 -25.00 -45.65
CA GLN A 816 4.82 -24.41 -46.91
C GLN A 816 3.29 -24.28 -46.82
N VAL A 817 2.81 -23.07 -46.96
CA VAL A 817 1.36 -22.78 -46.88
C VAL A 817 0.88 -22.26 -48.22
N SER A 818 -0.04 -22.99 -48.84
CA SER A 818 -0.68 -22.61 -50.08
C SER A 818 -2.07 -22.08 -49.80
N VAL A 819 -2.37 -20.88 -50.26
CA VAL A 819 -3.67 -20.24 -50.11
C VAL A 819 -4.27 -20.09 -51.52
N THR A 820 -5.42 -20.70 -51.76
CA THR A 820 -6.12 -20.64 -53.04
C THR A 820 -7.49 -20.03 -52.91
N PHE A 821 -7.81 -19.11 -53.82
CA PHE A 821 -9.12 -18.51 -53.93
C PHE A 821 -9.85 -19.12 -55.12
N PRO A 822 -10.99 -19.82 -54.96
CA PRO A 822 -11.72 -20.41 -56.05
C PRO A 822 -12.41 -19.38 -56.94
N LEU A 823 -12.63 -19.70 -58.25
CA LEU A 823 -13.33 -18.86 -59.22
C LEU A 823 -14.71 -18.43 -58.73
N GLY A 824 -15.04 -17.14 -58.85
CA GLY A 824 -16.20 -16.51 -58.19
C GLY A 824 -17.58 -17.12 -58.51
N ASN A 825 -17.70 -17.95 -59.54
CA ASN A 825 -18.96 -18.65 -59.89
C ASN A 825 -19.09 -20.04 -59.25
N GLN A 826 -18.10 -20.55 -58.57
CA GLN A 826 -18.06 -21.90 -57.96
C GLN A 826 -18.26 -21.91 -56.44
N THR A 827 -18.24 -20.73 -55.82
CA THR A 827 -18.48 -20.63 -54.37
C THR A 827 -19.76 -19.88 -54.09
N ILE A 828 -20.71 -20.54 -53.41
CA ILE A 828 -21.95 -19.93 -52.93
C ILE A 828 -21.80 -19.69 -51.41
N ARG A 829 -22.11 -18.48 -51.00
CA ARG A 829 -22.17 -18.16 -49.57
C ARG A 829 -23.48 -18.66 -49.01
N CYS A 830 -23.40 -19.56 -48.03
CA CYS A 830 -24.55 -20.03 -47.30
C CYS A 830 -25.24 -18.89 -46.54
N GLN A 831 -26.52 -18.64 -46.73
CA GLN A 831 -27.29 -17.57 -46.12
C GLN A 831 -27.43 -17.76 -44.58
N ARG A 832 -27.38 -19.00 -44.07
CA ARG A 832 -27.46 -19.27 -42.65
C ARG A 832 -26.12 -19.17 -41.93
N CYS A 833 -25.07 -19.87 -42.41
CA CYS A 833 -23.78 -19.95 -41.71
C CYS A 833 -22.71 -19.00 -42.27
N ASN A 834 -23.01 -18.28 -43.32
CA ASN A 834 -22.10 -17.34 -44.04
C ASN A 834 -20.78 -17.97 -44.55
N ARG A 835 -20.67 -19.31 -44.57
CA ARG A 835 -19.53 -19.99 -45.19
C ARG A 835 -19.64 -20.09 -46.67
N TYR A 836 -18.51 -20.03 -47.35
CA TYR A 836 -18.46 -20.31 -48.79
C TYR A 836 -18.28 -21.82 -48.99
N THR A 837 -19.01 -22.41 -49.94
CA THR A 837 -18.94 -23.82 -50.25
C THR A 837 -18.85 -24.03 -51.75
N ASN A 838 -18.08 -25.04 -52.17
CA ASN A 838 -17.80 -25.32 -53.60
C ASN A 838 -18.88 -26.13 -54.31
N ASN A 839 -20.04 -26.29 -53.77
CA ASN A 839 -21.04 -27.17 -54.39
C ASN A 839 -22.15 -26.33 -55.09
N ASN A 840 -22.56 -26.77 -56.24
CA ASN A 840 -23.71 -26.24 -56.94
C ASN A 840 -24.99 -26.61 -56.20
N PHE A 841 -25.49 -25.72 -55.37
CA PHE A 841 -26.78 -25.88 -54.70
C PHE A 841 -27.90 -25.19 -55.46
N LYS A 842 -29.04 -25.86 -55.55
CA LYS A 842 -30.30 -25.23 -56.02
C LYS A 842 -30.86 -24.30 -54.98
N ASP A 843 -30.44 -24.42 -53.69
CA ASP A 843 -30.89 -23.61 -52.58
C ASP A 843 -29.73 -22.77 -52.01
N THR A 844 -30.11 -21.69 -51.32
CA THR A 844 -29.16 -20.70 -50.73
C THR A 844 -28.48 -21.20 -49.42
N LEU A 845 -28.70 -22.45 -49.01
CA LEU A 845 -28.17 -23.08 -47.81
C LEU A 845 -27.19 -24.21 -48.11
N CYS A 846 -26.12 -24.33 -47.34
CA CYS A 846 -25.18 -25.44 -47.45
C CYS A 846 -25.77 -26.75 -46.89
N PRO A 847 -25.26 -27.96 -47.34
CA PRO A 847 -25.83 -29.25 -46.91
C PRO A 847 -25.92 -29.40 -45.42
N ARG A 848 -24.94 -28.93 -44.67
CA ARG A 848 -24.93 -28.95 -43.20
C ARG A 848 -26.09 -28.19 -42.62
N CYS A 849 -26.34 -26.96 -43.12
CA CYS A 849 -27.43 -26.13 -42.65
C CYS A 849 -28.80 -26.71 -43.01
N ILE A 850 -28.93 -27.39 -44.16
CA ILE A 850 -30.13 -28.12 -44.56
C ILE A 850 -30.35 -29.30 -43.61
N GLN A 851 -29.34 -30.14 -43.37
CA GLN A 851 -29.43 -31.30 -42.44
C GLN A 851 -29.80 -30.89 -41.00
N VAL A 852 -29.30 -29.75 -40.52
CA VAL A 852 -29.67 -29.24 -39.20
C VAL A 852 -31.12 -28.77 -39.17
N LEU A 853 -31.59 -28.10 -40.23
CA LEU A 853 -32.99 -27.62 -40.30
C LEU A 853 -34.01 -28.76 -40.48
N ASP A 854 -33.63 -29.79 -41.22
CA ASP A 854 -34.48 -30.97 -41.49
C ASP A 854 -34.46 -31.99 -40.35
N GLY A 855 -33.73 -31.75 -39.28
CA GLY A 855 -33.61 -32.66 -38.12
C GLY A 855 -32.89 -33.98 -38.41
N SER A 856 -32.29 -34.14 -39.62
CA SER A 856 -31.61 -35.39 -40.03
C SER A 856 -30.20 -35.55 -39.40
N LEU A 857 -29.70 -34.57 -38.63
CA LEU A 857 -28.45 -34.63 -37.84
C LEU A 857 -28.71 -35.02 -36.37
N SER A 858 -29.87 -35.63 -36.02
CA SER A 858 -30.05 -36.21 -34.71
C SER A 858 -29.33 -37.57 -34.63
N ALA A 859 -28.29 -37.65 -33.77
CA ALA A 859 -27.69 -38.86 -33.26
C ALA A 859 -27.02 -39.83 -34.26
N LYS A 860 -25.85 -39.40 -34.83
CA LYS A 860 -24.74 -40.34 -35.15
C LYS A 860 -23.47 -39.53 -35.32
N HIS A 861 -22.73 -39.31 -34.22
CA HIS A 861 -21.26 -39.41 -34.07
C HIS A 861 -20.82 -38.91 -32.70
#